data_5e784a67b2acc6804ddb018f55a855df
#
_entry.id   5e784a67b2acc6804ddb018f55a855df
#
_cell.length_a   1.000
_cell.length_b   1.000
_cell.length_c   1.000
_cell.angle_alpha   90.00
_cell.angle_beta   90.00
_cell.angle_gamma   90.00
#
_symmetry.space_group_name_H-M   'P 1'
#
loop_
_entity.id
_entity.type
_entity.pdbx_description
1 polymer ?
#
loop_
_entity_poly.entity_id
_entity_poly.type
_entity_poly.pdbx_seq_one_letter_code
_entity_poly.pdbx_strand_id
1 'polypeptide(L)'
;MIDRRCHRSTIILFLLLLAPVQLVSAQDNVGEESTVVYPAAYFTEYAPVTAQDMLDRIPGVGSSGGGPSGFSGGGFSGGFSRGGGGRGGRGFGGGSRGSEILINGKRTAGKNNSTGGQMDRITAEQVDYIQIIRGTSGELDVRGSGQVINVVLFEQLTTSSISYEASVSQSRDHTVKPGGDLSYSGQRGGLNFLFNANVQKPYTDYKSKENSVLGDFSPNDLVREDRITEGDTAMFSTNLDYEINANSSARINALVREGDGPTDLLRRTTDLRATPNTVLLQREESPTETDNWEVGGDYEYNTARGDRFKILFISNKAEFATTRQRWNAEDDGSEAKNLFLDNSSTTRERIVRSSYTMDIFEGQDIEFGAERAQTILDSNLALGVASSVGTPSAAFGGLVPVPVANANSSVEEIRYEPFIIHNWIFSPRMSLETSVLYEDSEITQSGDVSKKRDFDFVKPKVDFRYDLTPTIQLRGSIEKVVEQLSFSDFVAATDSRDEDSNIQAGNENLRQEWYWKYDINAEYRLPNDIGVVSGNIFFEDWKDRIERIDVSPSEDNLQAANGNIGDGEAWGMNLSASIRMRMIDMPNLLITSRLNLEDSEITDPFLGIERRMRYKDRGRWSFGFRHDITRWNMNYGLSWSQEFSGNSKRYDIDDIEMQTRDPFTNAFVEVIAFGGTTFRFEAFSFNNAKFCRERQRFVGRISDGILEEIEDQCGNSGRRLSLRISGTF
;
A
#
# COMPACT_ATOMS: atom_id res chain seq x y z
N MET A 1 42.45 30.50 3.77
CA MET A 1 41.88 31.51 4.69
C MET A 1 40.46 31.08 4.95
N ILE A 2 40.19 30.70 6.14
CA ILE A 2 39.02 29.99 6.66
C ILE A 2 37.83 30.94 6.70
N ASP A 3 36.70 30.54 6.14
CA ASP A 3 35.43 31.17 6.54
C ASP A 3 34.40 30.07 6.82
N ARG A 4 34.21 29.81 8.09
CA ARG A 4 33.14 28.94 8.64
C ARG A 4 31.87 29.76 8.71
N ARG A 5 30.91 29.52 7.84
CA ARG A 5 29.54 30.02 8.03
C ARG A 5 28.70 28.93 8.68
N CYS A 6 28.48 29.16 9.96
CA CYS A 6 27.53 28.46 10.81
C CYS A 6 26.11 28.73 10.28
N HIS A 7 25.46 27.72 9.67
CA HIS A 7 24.01 27.79 9.40
C HIS A 7 23.24 27.51 10.69
N ARG A 8 22.73 28.56 11.28
CA ARG A 8 21.72 28.50 12.33
C ARG A 8 20.39 28.04 11.70
N SER A 9 19.99 26.81 12.00
CA SER A 9 18.63 26.33 11.73
C SER A 9 17.65 27.17 12.55
N THR A 10 16.89 28.01 11.89
CA THR A 10 15.80 28.79 12.50
C THR A 10 14.60 27.84 12.63
N ILE A 11 14.43 27.27 13.82
CA ILE A 11 13.21 26.57 14.20
C ILE A 11 12.11 27.63 14.33
N ILE A 12 11.23 27.69 13.32
CA ILE A 12 10.01 28.51 13.38
C ILE A 12 9.00 27.77 14.29
N LEU A 13 8.98 28.22 15.54
CA LEU A 13 7.97 27.81 16.52
C LEU A 13 6.62 28.43 16.14
N PHE A 14 5.73 27.65 15.52
CA PHE A 14 4.35 28.07 15.32
C PHE A 14 3.64 28.03 16.68
N LEU A 15 3.49 29.19 17.31
CA LEU A 15 2.60 29.38 18.47
C LEU A 15 1.15 29.25 17.98
N LEU A 16 0.54 28.10 18.27
CA LEU A 16 -0.90 27.93 18.22
C LEU A 16 -1.55 28.89 19.25
N LEU A 17 -2.33 29.82 18.76
CA LEU A 17 -3.21 30.68 19.56
C LEU A 17 -4.19 29.80 20.34
N LEU A 18 -3.87 29.53 21.59
CA LEU A 18 -4.77 28.95 22.58
C LEU A 18 -5.78 30.03 23.00
N ALA A 19 -6.98 29.97 22.51
CA ALA A 19 -8.11 30.67 23.11
C ALA A 19 -8.36 30.09 24.54
N PRO A 20 -8.71 30.88 25.53
CA PRO A 20 -8.92 30.37 26.88
C PRO A 20 -10.15 29.48 26.93
N VAL A 21 -9.96 28.21 27.09
CA VAL A 21 -11.01 27.23 27.38
C VAL A 21 -11.38 27.38 28.85
N GLN A 22 -12.62 27.79 29.11
CA GLN A 22 -13.16 27.77 30.46
C GLN A 22 -13.29 26.32 30.92
N LEU A 23 -12.57 25.99 31.99
CA LEU A 23 -12.66 24.72 32.70
C LEU A 23 -14.04 24.59 33.36
N VAL A 24 -14.89 23.81 32.72
CA VAL A 24 -16.12 23.32 33.38
C VAL A 24 -15.70 21.98 34.05
N SER A 25 -15.78 21.98 35.36
CA SER A 25 -15.56 20.83 36.21
C SER A 25 -16.73 19.85 35.99
N ALA A 26 -16.50 18.73 35.30
CA ALA A 26 -17.42 17.60 35.26
C ALA A 26 -16.82 16.44 36.06
N GLN A 27 -17.63 15.93 36.98
CA GLN A 27 -17.28 14.80 37.87
C GLN A 27 -17.26 13.48 37.13
N ASP A 28 -16.21 12.76 37.39
CA ASP A 28 -15.82 11.37 37.30
C ASP A 28 -16.80 10.30 36.84
N ASN A 29 -16.49 9.73 35.62
CA ASN A 29 -16.54 8.32 35.29
C ASN A 29 -15.42 8.04 34.27
N VAL A 30 -14.22 7.69 34.75
CA VAL A 30 -12.95 7.84 34.01
C VAL A 30 -12.48 6.53 33.37
N GLY A 31 -13.29 5.46 33.33
CA GLY A 31 -12.90 4.15 32.79
C GLY A 31 -13.29 3.89 31.31
N GLU A 32 -14.27 4.61 30.76
CA GLU A 32 -14.83 4.33 29.42
C GLU A 32 -14.44 5.36 28.33
N GLU A 33 -13.68 6.39 28.68
CA GLU A 33 -13.49 7.57 27.81
C GLU A 33 -12.47 7.39 26.67
N SER A 34 -11.64 6.33 26.67
CA SER A 34 -10.71 6.06 25.56
C SER A 34 -11.35 5.34 24.38
N THR A 35 -12.56 4.80 24.56
CA THR A 35 -13.34 4.09 23.54
C THR A 35 -14.59 4.86 23.18
N VAL A 36 -14.80 5.12 21.90
CA VAL A 36 -16.03 5.73 21.39
C VAL A 36 -16.88 4.67 20.74
N VAL A 37 -18.13 4.53 21.18
CA VAL A 37 -19.07 3.52 20.68
C VAL A 37 -20.15 4.21 19.83
N TYR A 38 -20.33 3.71 18.61
CA TYR A 38 -21.37 4.10 17.68
C TYR A 38 -22.37 2.94 17.54
N PRO A 39 -23.52 2.97 18.23
CA PRO A 39 -24.53 1.92 18.11
C PRO A 39 -25.15 1.93 16.71
N ALA A 40 -25.72 0.80 16.26
CA ALA A 40 -26.40 0.69 14.96
C ALA A 40 -27.46 1.79 14.74
N ALA A 41 -28.16 2.19 15.82
CA ALA A 41 -29.16 3.27 15.79
C ALA A 41 -28.60 4.62 15.32
N TYR A 42 -27.32 4.92 15.55
CA TYR A 42 -26.65 6.13 15.07
C TYR A 42 -26.68 6.26 13.55
N PHE A 43 -26.66 5.14 12.86
CA PHE A 43 -26.55 5.09 11.39
C PHE A 43 -27.92 5.02 10.69
N THR A 44 -29.01 4.83 11.43
CA THR A 44 -30.34 4.60 10.84
C THR A 44 -30.79 5.73 9.90
N GLU A 45 -30.44 6.99 10.20
CA GLU A 45 -30.79 8.13 9.33
C GLU A 45 -30.09 8.11 7.96
N TYR A 46 -28.95 7.37 7.86
CA TYR A 46 -28.15 7.28 6.64
C TYR A 46 -28.49 6.07 5.77
N ALA A 47 -29.37 5.17 6.28
CA ALA A 47 -29.76 3.93 5.62
C ALA A 47 -28.55 3.13 5.06
N PRO A 48 -27.54 2.79 5.89
CA PRO A 48 -26.36 2.07 5.41
C PRO A 48 -26.75 0.66 4.94
N VAL A 49 -26.07 0.17 3.91
CA VAL A 49 -26.26 -1.20 3.37
C VAL A 49 -25.20 -2.14 3.93
N THR A 50 -23.96 -1.65 4.10
CA THR A 50 -22.81 -2.44 4.57
C THR A 50 -22.16 -1.81 5.81
N ALA A 51 -21.32 -2.60 6.49
CA ALA A 51 -20.49 -2.09 7.58
C ALA A 51 -19.54 -0.97 7.09
N GLN A 52 -19.06 -1.04 5.84
CA GLN A 52 -18.24 0.01 5.24
C GLN A 52 -19.01 1.32 5.13
N ASP A 53 -20.29 1.27 4.75
CA ASP A 53 -21.14 2.46 4.71
C ASP A 53 -21.29 3.12 6.10
N MET A 54 -21.31 2.30 7.16
CA MET A 54 -21.33 2.83 8.53
C MET A 54 -19.99 3.48 8.89
N LEU A 55 -18.86 2.85 8.57
CA LEU A 55 -17.51 3.38 8.81
C LEU A 55 -17.28 4.71 8.10
N ASP A 56 -17.77 4.85 6.88
CA ASP A 56 -17.64 6.08 6.07
C ASP A 56 -18.31 7.30 6.71
N ARG A 57 -19.23 7.09 7.64
CA ARG A 57 -19.99 8.14 8.33
C ARG A 57 -19.42 8.48 9.70
N ILE A 58 -18.40 7.76 10.16
CA ILE A 58 -17.73 8.06 11.44
C ILE A 58 -16.59 9.06 11.21
N PRO A 59 -16.61 10.23 11.86
CA PRO A 59 -15.52 11.18 11.75
C PRO A 59 -14.18 10.58 12.19
N GLY A 60 -13.14 10.77 11.37
CA GLY A 60 -11.78 10.26 11.63
C GLY A 60 -11.51 8.82 11.22
N VAL A 61 -12.53 8.05 10.83
CA VAL A 61 -12.37 6.64 10.39
C VAL A 61 -12.14 6.55 8.88
N GLY A 62 -12.94 7.20 8.06
CA GLY A 62 -12.83 7.17 6.59
C GLY A 62 -11.60 7.87 6.01
N SER A 63 -10.75 8.49 6.84
CA SER A 63 -9.61 9.28 6.37
C SER A 63 -8.32 8.48 6.14
N SER A 64 -8.29 7.18 6.47
CA SER A 64 -7.06 6.36 6.39
C SER A 64 -6.60 6.07 4.95
N GLY A 65 -7.46 6.23 3.94
CA GLY A 65 -7.20 5.87 2.55
C GLY A 65 -7.29 7.00 1.52
N GLY A 66 -7.12 8.27 1.90
CA GLY A 66 -6.98 9.34 0.89
C GLY A 66 -8.28 9.86 0.27
N GLY A 67 -9.41 9.67 0.91
CA GLY A 67 -10.74 10.15 0.50
C GLY A 67 -11.81 9.44 1.32
N PRO A 68 -13.07 9.87 1.29
CA PRO A 68 -14.15 9.04 1.79
C PRO A 68 -14.04 7.65 1.15
N SER A 69 -14.08 6.59 1.95
CA SER A 69 -13.81 5.21 1.53
C SER A 69 -14.75 4.70 0.43
N GLY A 70 -15.76 5.47 0.07
CA GLY A 70 -16.56 5.27 -1.13
C GLY A 70 -15.78 5.36 -2.44
N PHE A 71 -14.52 5.76 -2.45
CA PHE A 71 -13.62 5.70 -3.60
C PHE A 71 -12.72 4.47 -3.62
N SER A 72 -12.96 3.46 -2.79
CA SER A 72 -12.32 2.15 -2.88
C SER A 72 -12.85 1.30 -4.04
N GLY A 73 -13.25 1.93 -5.12
CA GLY A 73 -13.37 1.27 -6.41
C GLY A 73 -12.01 0.70 -6.77
N GLY A 74 -11.93 -0.61 -6.96
CA GLY A 74 -10.77 -1.43 -7.20
C GLY A 74 -9.52 -0.65 -7.57
N GLY A 75 -8.64 -0.51 -6.60
CA GLY A 75 -7.45 0.28 -6.79
C GLY A 75 -6.76 -0.21 -8.03
N PHE A 76 -6.51 0.69 -8.96
CA PHE A 76 -5.54 0.51 -10.00
C PHE A 76 -4.15 0.37 -9.35
N SER A 77 -3.93 -0.72 -8.67
CA SER A 77 -2.61 -1.33 -8.51
C SER A 77 -2.34 -2.31 -9.66
N GLY A 78 -3.16 -2.22 -10.71
CA GLY A 78 -2.88 -2.81 -11.99
C GLY A 78 -1.96 -1.87 -12.75
N GLY A 79 -0.72 -2.12 -12.74
CA GLY A 79 0.26 -1.40 -13.51
C GLY A 79 1.34 -0.81 -12.62
N PHE A 80 2.40 -1.61 -12.49
CA PHE A 80 3.73 -1.11 -12.19
C PHE A 80 3.93 -0.50 -10.79
N SER A 81 3.61 -1.25 -9.75
CA SER A 81 4.47 -1.25 -8.56
C SER A 81 5.83 -1.81 -8.98
N ARG A 82 6.53 -1.00 -9.75
CA ARG A 82 7.94 -1.18 -9.91
C ARG A 82 8.59 -1.01 -8.54
N GLY A 83 9.21 -2.05 -8.00
CA GLY A 83 10.30 -2.01 -7.02
C GLY A 83 10.24 -1.07 -5.83
N GLY A 84 9.12 -0.45 -5.62
CA GLY A 84 8.75 0.31 -4.45
C GLY A 84 7.58 -0.36 -3.74
N GLY A 85 7.49 -1.69 -3.84
CA GLY A 85 6.79 -2.46 -2.84
C GLY A 85 7.47 -2.05 -1.54
N GLY A 86 6.77 -1.28 -0.70
CA GLY A 86 7.27 -1.03 0.62
C GLY A 86 7.78 -2.37 1.11
N ARG A 87 9.02 -2.41 1.57
CA ARG A 87 9.62 -3.59 2.19
C ARG A 87 8.78 -3.91 3.41
N GLY A 88 7.49 -4.18 3.14
CA GLY A 88 6.45 -4.47 4.11
C GLY A 88 6.77 -5.78 4.77
N GLY A 89 6.76 -5.78 6.10
CA GLY A 89 7.18 -6.90 6.92
C GLY A 89 6.60 -8.23 6.45
N ARG A 90 7.46 -9.17 6.13
CA ARG A 90 7.12 -10.58 6.03
C ARG A 90 6.79 -11.03 7.45
N GLY A 91 5.83 -11.92 7.59
CA GLY A 91 5.36 -12.30 8.91
C GLY A 91 4.01 -11.68 9.27
N PHE A 92 3.44 -12.14 10.37
CA PHE A 92 2.15 -11.68 10.85
C PHE A 92 2.33 -10.41 11.68
N GLY A 93 1.78 -9.30 11.23
CA GLY A 93 1.84 -8.01 11.92
C GLY A 93 2.77 -6.98 11.31
N GLY A 94 3.59 -7.34 10.32
CA GLY A 94 4.40 -6.38 9.59
C GLY A 94 3.59 -5.66 8.52
N GLY A 95 3.27 -4.37 8.69
CA GLY A 95 2.87 -3.56 7.55
C GLY A 95 1.56 -2.79 7.58
N SER A 96 0.82 -2.76 8.67
CA SER A 96 -0.37 -1.88 8.73
C SER A 96 -0.01 -0.49 9.26
N ARG A 97 0.27 0.45 8.37
CA ARG A 97 0.42 1.89 8.71
C ARG A 97 -0.92 2.64 8.83
N GLY A 98 -2.05 1.92 8.89
CA GLY A 98 -3.41 2.48 8.98
C GLY A 98 -4.12 2.07 10.27
N SER A 99 -5.37 2.55 10.44
CA SER A 99 -6.26 2.07 11.49
C SER A 99 -6.48 0.57 11.32
N GLU A 100 -6.29 -0.20 12.37
CA GLU A 100 -6.56 -1.63 12.36
C GLU A 100 -8.06 -1.88 12.51
N ILE A 101 -8.62 -2.77 11.71
CA ILE A 101 -10.03 -3.15 11.78
C ILE A 101 -10.13 -4.56 12.36
N LEU A 102 -10.95 -4.71 13.38
CA LEU A 102 -11.30 -5.98 14.01
C LEU A 102 -12.76 -6.31 13.76
N ILE A 103 -13.09 -7.59 13.77
CA ILE A 103 -14.46 -8.09 13.80
C ILE A 103 -14.62 -8.89 15.10
N ASN A 104 -15.60 -8.49 15.94
CA ASN A 104 -15.81 -9.09 17.26
C ASN A 104 -14.52 -9.14 18.10
N GLY A 105 -13.72 -8.08 18.06
CA GLY A 105 -12.46 -7.96 18.82
C GLY A 105 -11.30 -8.75 18.27
N LYS A 106 -11.43 -9.38 17.12
CA LYS A 106 -10.45 -10.31 16.56
C LYS A 106 -9.92 -9.86 15.20
N ARG A 107 -8.64 -10.09 14.97
CA ARG A 107 -7.93 -9.84 13.71
C ARG A 107 -8.01 -11.06 12.80
N THR A 108 -8.24 -10.87 11.50
CA THR A 108 -8.20 -11.98 10.53
C THR A 108 -6.77 -12.49 10.35
N ALA A 109 -6.59 -13.81 10.44
CA ALA A 109 -5.30 -14.46 10.18
C ALA A 109 -5.08 -14.63 8.67
N GLY A 110 -4.78 -13.53 7.96
CA GLY A 110 -4.55 -13.52 6.52
C GLY A 110 -3.80 -12.27 6.10
N LYS A 111 -3.11 -12.34 4.98
CA LYS A 111 -2.42 -11.21 4.35
C LYS A 111 -3.22 -10.62 3.21
N ASN A 112 -3.72 -11.46 2.32
CA ASN A 112 -4.50 -11.09 1.16
C ASN A 112 -6.01 -11.04 1.44
N ASN A 113 -6.49 -11.91 2.34
CA ASN A 113 -7.86 -11.89 2.85
C ASN A 113 -7.95 -10.98 4.09
N SER A 114 -7.72 -9.69 3.92
CA SER A 114 -7.68 -8.73 5.03
C SER A 114 -9.07 -8.36 5.55
N THR A 115 -9.16 -8.01 6.84
CA THR A 115 -10.41 -7.57 7.49
C THR A 115 -11.02 -6.34 6.80
N GLY A 116 -10.19 -5.40 6.30
CA GLY A 116 -10.67 -4.22 5.59
C GLY A 116 -11.52 -4.53 4.36
N GLY A 117 -11.14 -5.56 3.58
CA GLY A 117 -11.94 -5.99 2.42
C GLY A 117 -13.23 -6.75 2.79
N GLN A 118 -13.44 -7.07 4.07
CA GLN A 118 -14.67 -7.74 4.53
C GLN A 118 -15.77 -6.74 4.87
N MET A 119 -15.45 -5.48 5.14
CA MET A 119 -16.43 -4.46 5.56
C MET A 119 -17.49 -4.17 4.50
N ASP A 120 -17.14 -4.25 3.23
CA ASP A 120 -18.09 -4.10 2.12
C ASP A 120 -19.05 -5.31 1.98
N ARG A 121 -18.74 -6.42 2.65
CA ARG A 121 -19.47 -7.70 2.56
C ARG A 121 -20.32 -8.02 3.77
N ILE A 122 -20.04 -7.37 4.90
CA ILE A 122 -20.85 -7.46 6.11
C ILE A 122 -22.00 -6.49 5.97
N THR A 123 -23.24 -6.98 6.08
CA THR A 123 -24.42 -6.11 5.97
C THR A 123 -24.57 -5.24 7.22
N ALA A 124 -25.06 -4.02 7.06
CA ALA A 124 -25.26 -3.10 8.18
C ALA A 124 -26.22 -3.68 9.25
N GLU A 125 -27.17 -4.55 8.86
CA GLU A 125 -28.09 -5.23 9.75
C GLU A 125 -27.43 -6.26 10.68
N GLN A 126 -26.23 -6.73 10.35
CA GLN A 126 -25.45 -7.63 11.18
C GLN A 126 -24.65 -6.90 12.25
N VAL A 127 -24.47 -5.59 12.12
CA VAL A 127 -23.64 -4.77 13.02
C VAL A 127 -24.47 -4.30 14.19
N ASP A 128 -24.07 -4.64 15.41
CA ASP A 128 -24.65 -4.14 16.65
C ASP A 128 -24.12 -2.74 16.99
N TYR A 129 -22.80 -2.60 16.98
CA TYR A 129 -22.12 -1.32 17.17
C TYR A 129 -20.71 -1.32 16.59
N ILE A 130 -20.17 -0.13 16.44
CA ILE A 130 -18.77 0.08 16.04
C ILE A 130 -18.04 0.80 17.17
N GLN A 131 -16.90 0.24 17.60
CA GLN A 131 -16.02 0.83 18.61
C GLN A 131 -14.79 1.43 17.95
N ILE A 132 -14.48 2.66 18.34
CA ILE A 132 -13.20 3.30 18.00
C ILE A 132 -12.34 3.28 19.27
N ILE A 133 -11.33 2.42 19.28
CA ILE A 133 -10.44 2.20 20.41
C ILE A 133 -9.15 2.97 20.16
N ARG A 134 -8.74 3.76 21.13
CA ARG A 134 -7.55 4.61 21.06
C ARG A 134 -6.55 4.19 22.12
N GLY A 135 -5.62 3.33 21.73
CA GLY A 135 -4.59 2.77 22.61
C GLY A 135 -4.76 1.28 22.83
N THR A 136 -3.92 0.74 23.68
CA THR A 136 -3.93 -0.68 24.02
C THR A 136 -5.17 -1.03 24.83
N SER A 137 -5.83 -2.11 24.46
CA SER A 137 -6.89 -2.73 25.26
C SER A 137 -6.46 -4.15 25.56
N GLY A 138 -6.25 -4.47 26.85
CA GLY A 138 -5.85 -5.81 27.28
C GLY A 138 -6.88 -6.90 26.94
N GLU A 139 -8.14 -6.52 26.74
CA GLU A 139 -9.23 -7.45 26.40
C GLU A 139 -9.24 -7.82 24.92
N LEU A 140 -8.73 -6.96 24.06
CA LEU A 140 -8.70 -7.18 22.60
C LEU A 140 -7.28 -7.54 22.15
N ASP A 141 -7.19 -8.24 21.03
CA ASP A 141 -5.91 -8.58 20.39
C ASP A 141 -5.32 -7.35 19.65
N VAL A 142 -5.22 -6.23 20.38
CA VAL A 142 -4.81 -4.93 19.87
C VAL A 142 -3.57 -4.46 20.59
N ARG A 143 -2.54 -4.18 19.80
CA ARG A 143 -1.23 -3.75 20.28
C ARG A 143 -0.80 -2.48 19.54
N GLY A 144 -0.21 -1.55 20.29
CA GLY A 144 0.39 -0.35 19.73
C GLY A 144 -0.45 0.91 19.85
N SER A 145 0.10 2.01 19.35
CA SER A 145 -0.46 3.38 19.45
C SER A 145 -1.51 3.71 18.38
N GLY A 146 -1.79 2.79 17.48
CA GLY A 146 -2.75 3.00 16.38
C GLY A 146 -4.18 3.18 16.88
N GLN A 147 -5.02 3.80 16.05
CA GLN A 147 -6.46 3.74 16.19
C GLN A 147 -6.94 2.36 15.75
N VAL A 148 -7.75 1.72 16.57
CA VAL A 148 -8.36 0.42 16.25
C VAL A 148 -9.86 0.60 16.11
N ILE A 149 -10.40 0.01 15.07
CA ILE A 149 -11.83 0.00 14.75
C ILE A 149 -12.33 -1.42 14.98
N ASN A 150 -13.21 -1.60 15.94
CA ASN A 150 -13.82 -2.90 16.21
C ASN A 150 -15.28 -2.88 15.76
N VAL A 151 -15.61 -3.66 14.73
CA VAL A 151 -16.98 -3.87 14.26
C VAL A 151 -17.55 -5.07 15.00
N VAL A 152 -18.53 -4.82 15.88
CA VAL A 152 -19.16 -5.84 16.69
C VAL A 152 -20.49 -6.25 16.06
N LEU A 153 -20.60 -7.54 15.80
CA LEU A 153 -21.81 -8.14 15.22
C LEU A 153 -22.74 -8.63 16.32
N PHE A 154 -24.04 -8.66 16.05
CA PHE A 154 -25.01 -9.24 16.99
C PHE A 154 -24.70 -10.70 17.32
N GLU A 155 -24.72 -11.06 18.61
CA GLU A 155 -24.37 -12.42 19.08
C GLU A 155 -25.40 -13.51 18.71
N GLN A 156 -26.63 -13.17 18.38
CA GLN A 156 -27.74 -14.13 18.21
C GLN A 156 -28.59 -13.86 16.97
N LEU A 157 -27.98 -13.54 15.85
CA LEU A 157 -28.71 -13.54 14.59
C LEU A 157 -28.72 -14.96 14.00
N THR A 158 -29.90 -15.58 13.96
CA THR A 158 -30.14 -16.81 13.18
C THR A 158 -30.46 -16.45 11.73
N THR A 159 -29.88 -15.39 11.22
CA THR A 159 -30.16 -14.84 9.89
C THR A 159 -28.93 -14.96 8.99
N SER A 160 -29.20 -15.34 7.77
CA SER A 160 -28.22 -15.24 6.70
C SER A 160 -28.62 -14.12 5.75
N SER A 161 -27.65 -13.45 5.17
CA SER A 161 -27.83 -12.37 4.21
C SER A 161 -27.01 -12.64 2.96
N ILE A 162 -27.58 -12.30 1.82
CA ILE A 162 -26.86 -12.27 0.53
C ILE A 162 -26.65 -10.80 0.19
N SER A 163 -25.41 -10.38 0.00
CA SER A 163 -25.09 -9.09 -0.60
C SER A 163 -24.63 -9.29 -2.05
N TYR A 164 -25.03 -8.38 -2.91
CA TYR A 164 -24.65 -8.40 -4.32
C TYR A 164 -24.20 -7.01 -4.77
N GLU A 165 -23.28 -6.99 -5.71
CA GLU A 165 -22.87 -5.82 -6.46
C GLU A 165 -22.72 -6.18 -7.94
N ALA A 166 -23.34 -5.39 -8.79
CA ALA A 166 -23.09 -5.39 -10.23
C ALA A 166 -22.51 -4.04 -10.63
N SER A 167 -21.45 -4.04 -11.38
CA SER A 167 -20.80 -2.81 -11.83
C SER A 167 -20.55 -2.81 -13.33
N VAL A 168 -20.53 -1.62 -13.90
CA VAL A 168 -20.10 -1.38 -15.27
C VAL A 168 -19.24 -0.12 -15.31
N SER A 169 -18.09 -0.19 -15.96
CA SER A 169 -17.18 0.95 -16.11
C SER A 169 -16.94 1.25 -17.59
N GLN A 170 -16.89 2.52 -17.94
CA GLN A 170 -16.57 3.02 -19.26
C GLN A 170 -15.29 3.84 -19.23
N SER A 171 -14.31 3.47 -20.04
CA SER A 171 -13.04 4.18 -20.22
C SER A 171 -13.15 5.27 -21.29
N ARG A 172 -12.10 6.07 -21.46
CA ARG A 172 -12.12 7.23 -22.37
C ARG A 172 -12.32 6.87 -23.84
N ASP A 173 -11.91 5.68 -24.25
CA ASP A 173 -12.10 5.12 -25.61
C ASP A 173 -13.48 4.50 -25.84
N HIS A 174 -14.40 4.70 -24.87
CA HIS A 174 -15.75 4.15 -24.79
C HIS A 174 -15.84 2.63 -24.59
N THR A 175 -14.72 1.95 -24.30
CA THR A 175 -14.73 0.55 -23.90
C THR A 175 -15.48 0.38 -22.59
N VAL A 176 -16.42 -0.58 -22.56
CA VAL A 176 -17.29 -0.86 -21.43
C VAL A 176 -16.94 -2.23 -20.85
N LYS A 177 -16.64 -2.29 -19.54
CA LYS A 177 -16.29 -3.51 -18.83
C LYS A 177 -17.24 -3.73 -17.65
N PRO A 178 -17.85 -4.94 -17.55
CA PRO A 178 -18.65 -5.33 -16.39
C PRO A 178 -17.78 -5.85 -15.25
N GLY A 179 -18.35 -5.84 -14.05
CA GLY A 179 -17.80 -6.50 -12.85
C GLY A 179 -18.94 -6.91 -11.93
N GLY A 180 -18.67 -7.76 -10.96
CA GLY A 180 -19.66 -8.18 -9.99
C GLY A 180 -19.03 -8.81 -8.75
N ASP A 181 -19.78 -8.73 -7.66
CA ASP A 181 -19.48 -9.32 -6.36
C ASP A 181 -20.74 -9.97 -5.79
N LEU A 182 -20.59 -11.15 -5.21
CA LEU A 182 -21.66 -11.86 -4.52
C LEU A 182 -21.12 -12.40 -3.20
N SER A 183 -21.76 -12.03 -2.09
CA SER A 183 -21.41 -12.53 -0.77
C SER A 183 -22.60 -13.22 -0.11
N TYR A 184 -22.32 -14.29 0.61
CA TYR A 184 -23.26 -14.96 1.49
C TYR A 184 -22.66 -15.01 2.89
N SER A 185 -23.29 -14.33 3.83
CA SER A 185 -22.83 -14.24 5.21
C SER A 185 -23.95 -14.57 6.20
N GLY A 186 -23.57 -14.98 7.40
CA GLY A 186 -24.55 -15.25 8.43
C GLY A 186 -23.95 -15.91 9.67
N GLN A 187 -24.85 -16.19 10.61
CA GLN A 187 -24.54 -16.87 11.85
C GLN A 187 -25.51 -18.03 12.07
N ARG A 188 -24.98 -19.17 12.52
CA ARG A 188 -25.78 -20.32 12.90
C ARG A 188 -25.19 -20.99 14.15
N GLY A 189 -25.81 -20.77 15.29
CA GLY A 189 -25.23 -21.18 16.58
C GLY A 189 -23.92 -20.46 16.81
N GLY A 190 -22.86 -21.15 17.19
CA GLY A 190 -21.52 -20.60 17.38
C GLY A 190 -20.72 -20.38 16.08
N LEU A 191 -21.28 -20.64 14.90
CA LEU A 191 -20.59 -20.49 13.62
C LEU A 191 -21.00 -19.20 12.92
N ASN A 192 -20.04 -18.28 12.73
CA ASN A 192 -20.11 -17.16 11.80
C ASN A 192 -19.44 -17.55 10.49
N PHE A 193 -20.04 -17.22 9.36
CA PHE A 193 -19.50 -17.53 8.05
C PHE A 193 -19.69 -16.38 7.07
N LEU A 194 -18.71 -16.22 6.18
CA LEU A 194 -18.73 -15.32 5.04
C LEU A 194 -18.09 -16.02 3.83
N PHE A 195 -18.85 -16.16 2.77
CA PHE A 195 -18.38 -16.61 1.45
C PHE A 195 -18.51 -15.48 0.48
N ASN A 196 -17.52 -15.29 -0.38
CA ASN A 196 -17.54 -14.24 -1.39
C ASN A 196 -16.98 -14.74 -2.72
N ALA A 197 -17.65 -14.34 -3.80
CA ALA A 197 -17.19 -14.53 -5.18
C ALA A 197 -17.17 -13.17 -5.88
N ASN A 198 -16.04 -12.80 -6.44
CA ASN A 198 -15.82 -11.52 -7.13
C ASN A 198 -15.26 -11.78 -8.53
N VAL A 199 -15.81 -11.09 -9.53
CA VAL A 199 -15.32 -11.11 -10.92
C VAL A 199 -15.17 -9.67 -11.38
N GLN A 200 -13.99 -9.33 -11.86
CA GLN A 200 -13.65 -8.00 -12.36
C GLN A 200 -12.99 -8.11 -13.74
N LYS A 201 -13.29 -7.15 -14.61
CA LYS A 201 -12.65 -6.99 -15.92
C LYS A 201 -11.89 -5.66 -15.95
N PRO A 202 -10.67 -5.59 -15.35
CA PRO A 202 -9.87 -4.37 -15.38
C PRO A 202 -9.51 -3.99 -16.81
N TYR A 203 -9.62 -2.70 -17.10
CA TYR A 203 -9.28 -2.13 -18.40
C TYR A 203 -8.63 -0.76 -18.24
N THR A 204 -7.53 -0.54 -18.97
CA THR A 204 -6.82 0.74 -19.01
C THR A 204 -6.41 1.07 -20.43
N ASP A 205 -6.83 2.24 -20.92
CA ASP A 205 -6.29 2.90 -22.11
C ASP A 205 -5.37 4.04 -21.67
N TYR A 206 -4.05 3.81 -21.69
CA TYR A 206 -3.04 4.80 -21.30
C TYR A 206 -2.36 5.36 -22.54
N LYS A 207 -2.31 6.69 -22.64
CA LYS A 207 -1.63 7.39 -23.74
C LYS A 207 -0.57 8.32 -23.20
N SER A 208 0.62 8.24 -23.77
CA SER A 208 1.72 9.12 -23.45
C SER A 208 2.27 9.85 -24.67
N LYS A 209 2.93 10.95 -24.37
CA LYS A 209 3.70 11.77 -25.31
C LYS A 209 5.00 12.11 -24.67
N GLU A 210 6.07 11.89 -25.40
CA GLU A 210 7.40 12.25 -24.99
C GLU A 210 8.01 13.16 -26.06
N ASN A 211 8.75 14.16 -25.62
CA ASN A 211 9.61 14.99 -26.45
C ASN A 211 11.00 14.89 -25.87
N SER A 212 12.00 14.62 -26.70
CA SER A 212 13.38 14.62 -26.26
C SER A 212 14.24 15.63 -26.99
N VAL A 213 15.26 16.10 -26.29
CA VAL A 213 16.31 16.96 -26.85
C VAL A 213 17.67 16.36 -26.49
N LEU A 214 18.63 16.50 -27.39
CA LEU A 214 20.01 16.08 -27.13
C LEU A 214 20.68 16.95 -26.06
N GLY A 215 21.85 16.55 -25.58
CA GLY A 215 22.62 17.30 -24.57
C GLY A 215 23.03 18.70 -24.97
N ASP A 216 23.04 19.01 -26.26
CA ASP A 216 23.23 20.35 -26.80
C ASP A 216 21.92 21.14 -27.00
N PHE A 217 20.78 20.58 -26.50
CA PHE A 217 19.42 21.10 -26.62
C PHE A 217 18.86 21.14 -28.04
N SER A 218 19.49 20.51 -29.01
CA SER A 218 18.89 20.31 -30.34
C SER A 218 17.75 19.24 -30.25
N PRO A 219 16.71 19.34 -31.12
CA PRO A 219 15.64 18.36 -31.16
C PRO A 219 16.16 16.95 -31.42
N ASN A 220 15.73 15.96 -30.62
CA ASN A 220 16.09 14.56 -30.80
C ASN A 220 14.92 13.79 -31.44
N ASP A 221 13.87 13.49 -30.67
CA ASP A 221 12.74 12.73 -31.17
C ASP A 221 11.40 13.11 -30.53
N LEU A 222 10.32 12.54 -31.08
CA LEU A 222 8.96 12.61 -30.57
C LEU A 222 8.43 11.19 -30.45
N VAL A 223 8.15 10.73 -29.23
CA VAL A 223 7.52 9.43 -28.96
C VAL A 223 6.04 9.59 -28.64
N ARG A 224 5.22 8.71 -29.20
CA ARG A 224 3.79 8.57 -28.91
C ARG A 224 3.50 7.12 -28.60
N GLU A 225 2.87 6.89 -27.46
CA GLU A 225 2.48 5.54 -27.06
C GLU A 225 0.99 5.47 -26.79
N ASP A 226 0.39 4.41 -27.30
CA ASP A 226 -0.94 3.95 -26.95
C ASP A 226 -0.79 2.56 -26.32
N ARG A 227 -1.13 2.44 -25.02
CA ARG A 227 -1.02 1.21 -24.24
C ARG A 227 -2.39 0.80 -23.72
N ILE A 228 -2.82 -0.40 -24.09
CA ILE A 228 -4.06 -1.01 -23.61
C ILE A 228 -3.70 -2.18 -22.71
N THR A 229 -4.21 -2.17 -21.50
CA THR A 229 -4.20 -3.33 -20.60
C THR A 229 -5.63 -3.76 -20.39
N GLU A 230 -5.94 -4.99 -20.76
CA GLU A 230 -7.26 -5.60 -20.57
C GLU A 230 -7.07 -6.94 -19.87
N GLY A 231 -7.88 -7.22 -18.83
CA GLY A 231 -7.72 -8.46 -18.09
C GLY A 231 -9.04 -8.99 -17.57
N ASP A 232 -8.98 -10.21 -17.12
CA ASP A 232 -10.02 -10.89 -16.35
C ASP A 232 -9.46 -11.27 -14.97
N THR A 233 -10.25 -11.07 -13.91
CA THR A 233 -9.87 -11.49 -12.56
C THR A 233 -11.07 -12.14 -11.91
N ALA A 234 -10.88 -13.34 -11.37
CA ALA A 234 -11.84 -14.05 -10.55
C ALA A 234 -11.23 -14.30 -9.16
N MET A 235 -12.01 -14.09 -8.12
CA MET A 235 -11.61 -14.32 -6.74
C MET A 235 -12.73 -15.00 -5.99
N PHE A 236 -12.37 -16.02 -5.22
CA PHE A 236 -13.24 -16.63 -4.23
C PHE A 236 -12.58 -16.58 -2.87
N SER A 237 -13.33 -16.18 -1.82
CA SER A 237 -12.84 -16.19 -0.45
C SER A 237 -13.87 -16.70 0.54
N THR A 238 -13.40 -17.26 1.64
CA THR A 238 -14.24 -17.71 2.76
C THR A 238 -13.60 -17.35 4.09
N ASN A 239 -14.45 -16.98 5.05
CA ASN A 239 -14.07 -16.73 6.43
C ASN A 239 -15.08 -17.45 7.33
N LEU A 240 -14.58 -18.32 8.19
CA LEU A 240 -15.34 -19.09 9.15
C LEU A 240 -14.79 -18.80 10.54
N ASP A 241 -15.65 -18.40 11.47
CA ASP A 241 -15.34 -18.23 12.89
C ASP A 241 -16.28 -19.10 13.70
N TYR A 242 -15.74 -20.01 14.47
CA TYR A 242 -16.51 -20.96 15.27
C TYR A 242 -16.18 -20.85 16.75
N GLU A 243 -17.17 -20.44 17.53
CA GLU A 243 -17.14 -20.49 18.98
C GLU A 243 -17.41 -21.93 19.45
N ILE A 244 -16.35 -22.66 19.82
CA ILE A 244 -16.43 -24.05 20.27
C ILE A 244 -17.14 -24.11 21.61
N ASN A 245 -16.83 -23.19 22.49
CA ASN A 245 -17.45 -22.97 23.80
C ASN A 245 -17.07 -21.57 24.33
N ALA A 246 -17.58 -21.19 25.50
CA ALA A 246 -17.31 -19.88 26.10
C ALA A 246 -15.81 -19.53 26.29
N ASN A 247 -14.92 -20.52 26.25
CA ASN A 247 -13.51 -20.36 26.50
C ASN A 247 -12.63 -20.59 25.27
N SER A 248 -13.21 -21.07 24.16
CA SER A 248 -12.40 -21.41 22.99
C SER A 248 -13.10 -21.11 21.69
N SER A 249 -12.34 -20.58 20.74
CA SER A 249 -12.76 -20.31 19.37
C SER A 249 -11.71 -20.73 18.36
N ALA A 250 -12.15 -21.04 17.15
CA ALA A 250 -11.28 -21.36 16.02
C ALA A 250 -11.76 -20.63 14.77
N ARG A 251 -10.81 -20.11 14.00
CA ARG A 251 -11.11 -19.43 12.73
C ARG A 251 -10.33 -20.05 11.59
N ILE A 252 -10.95 -20.09 10.43
CA ILE A 252 -10.31 -20.50 9.18
C ILE A 252 -10.73 -19.52 8.10
N ASN A 253 -9.78 -19.06 7.32
CA ASN A 253 -9.99 -18.22 6.16
C ASN A 253 -9.20 -18.76 4.98
N ALA A 254 -9.80 -18.69 3.80
CA ALA A 254 -9.17 -19.08 2.56
C ALA A 254 -9.50 -18.09 1.44
N LEU A 255 -8.59 -17.97 0.48
CA LEU A 255 -8.74 -17.14 -0.71
C LEU A 255 -8.08 -17.84 -1.88
N VAL A 256 -8.74 -17.82 -3.03
CA VAL A 256 -8.16 -18.17 -4.33
C VAL A 256 -8.45 -17.02 -5.28
N ARG A 257 -7.44 -16.61 -6.04
CA ARG A 257 -7.55 -15.57 -7.05
C ARG A 257 -6.78 -15.99 -8.29
N GLU A 258 -7.44 -15.92 -9.42
CA GLU A 258 -6.85 -16.10 -10.73
C GLU A 258 -7.06 -14.80 -11.54
N GLY A 259 -6.09 -14.43 -12.33
CA GLY A 259 -6.20 -13.24 -13.16
C GLY A 259 -5.20 -13.21 -14.29
N ASP A 260 -5.59 -12.55 -15.35
CA ASP A 260 -4.71 -12.16 -16.44
C ASP A 260 -4.72 -10.64 -16.58
N GLY A 261 -3.80 -10.12 -17.38
CA GLY A 261 -3.70 -8.68 -17.63
C GLY A 261 -2.80 -8.41 -18.84
N PRO A 262 -3.12 -8.99 -20.01
CA PRO A 262 -2.35 -8.74 -21.20
C PRO A 262 -2.27 -7.26 -21.50
N THR A 263 -1.09 -6.82 -21.92
CA THR A 263 -0.83 -5.43 -22.30
C THR A 263 -0.37 -5.39 -23.76
N ASP A 264 -1.07 -4.59 -24.57
CA ASP A 264 -0.70 -4.25 -25.93
C ASP A 264 -0.22 -2.80 -25.98
N LEU A 265 0.90 -2.56 -26.65
CA LEU A 265 1.47 -1.23 -26.82
C LEU A 265 1.80 -0.98 -28.30
N LEU A 266 1.36 0.18 -28.77
CA LEU A 266 1.77 0.76 -30.06
C LEU A 266 2.60 1.99 -29.78
N ARG A 267 3.84 2.01 -30.28
CA ARG A 267 4.79 3.12 -30.16
C ARG A 267 5.14 3.67 -31.53
N ARG A 268 5.14 4.98 -31.64
CA ARG A 268 5.59 5.71 -32.81
C ARG A 268 6.69 6.70 -32.38
N THR A 269 7.91 6.45 -32.82
CA THR A 269 9.05 7.33 -32.64
C THR A 269 9.33 8.09 -33.92
N THR A 270 9.41 9.43 -33.84
CA THR A 270 9.75 10.29 -34.99
C THR A 270 11.10 10.92 -34.72
N ASP A 271 12.13 10.50 -35.43
CA ASP A 271 13.48 11.08 -35.35
C ASP A 271 13.51 12.46 -36.04
N LEU A 272 13.78 13.49 -35.28
CA LEU A 272 13.83 14.89 -35.76
C LEU A 272 15.21 15.28 -36.29
N ARG A 273 16.22 14.45 -36.10
CA ARG A 273 17.60 14.67 -36.61
C ARG A 273 17.71 14.34 -38.08
N ALA A 274 16.85 13.45 -38.59
CA ALA A 274 16.84 13.06 -39.99
C ALA A 274 16.10 14.10 -40.87
N THR A 275 16.55 14.26 -42.12
CA THR A 275 15.90 15.14 -43.09
C THR A 275 15.64 14.37 -44.41
N PRO A 276 14.39 14.03 -44.78
CA PRO A 276 13.16 14.22 -43.95
C PRO A 276 13.17 13.38 -42.68
N ASN A 277 12.33 13.75 -41.69
CA ASN A 277 12.17 12.99 -40.45
C ASN A 277 11.81 11.53 -40.77
N THR A 278 12.47 10.61 -40.07
CA THR A 278 12.14 9.17 -40.16
C THR A 278 11.17 8.78 -39.06
N VAL A 279 10.41 7.71 -39.28
CA VAL A 279 9.41 7.21 -38.34
C VAL A 279 9.64 5.73 -38.12
N LEU A 280 9.82 5.36 -36.84
CA LEU A 280 9.82 3.97 -36.40
C LEU A 280 8.47 3.64 -35.75
N LEU A 281 7.84 2.58 -36.21
CA LEU A 281 6.63 2.02 -35.60
C LEU A 281 6.98 0.72 -34.89
N GLN A 282 6.57 0.61 -33.63
CA GLN A 282 6.77 -0.59 -32.84
C GLN A 282 5.45 -1.07 -32.27
N ARG A 283 5.28 -2.38 -32.25
CA ARG A 283 4.20 -3.08 -31.57
C ARG A 283 4.78 -3.97 -30.49
N GLU A 284 4.12 -4.00 -29.32
CA GLU A 284 4.53 -4.84 -28.20
C GLU A 284 3.32 -5.57 -27.64
N GLU A 285 3.49 -6.85 -27.33
CA GLU A 285 2.52 -7.69 -26.63
C GLU A 285 3.16 -8.23 -25.36
N SER A 286 2.39 -8.17 -24.28
CA SER A 286 2.85 -8.65 -22.95
C SER A 286 1.71 -9.42 -22.27
N PRO A 287 1.40 -10.68 -22.71
CA PRO A 287 0.52 -11.54 -21.94
C PRO A 287 1.06 -11.71 -20.51
N THR A 288 0.16 -11.58 -19.54
CA THR A 288 0.49 -11.66 -18.12
C THR A 288 -0.55 -12.50 -17.39
N GLU A 289 -0.09 -13.43 -16.56
CA GLU A 289 -0.92 -14.32 -15.75
C GLU A 289 -0.53 -14.18 -14.27
N THR A 290 -1.53 -14.23 -13.40
CA THR A 290 -1.34 -14.15 -11.94
C THR A 290 -2.28 -15.11 -11.22
N ASP A 291 -1.71 -16.01 -10.42
CA ASP A 291 -2.45 -16.93 -9.58
C ASP A 291 -2.03 -16.76 -8.13
N ASN A 292 -3.01 -16.77 -7.23
CA ASN A 292 -2.76 -16.65 -5.80
C ASN A 292 -3.74 -17.51 -5.01
N TRP A 293 -3.24 -18.23 -4.02
CA TRP A 293 -4.07 -18.81 -3.00
C TRP A 293 -3.49 -18.56 -1.61
N GLU A 294 -4.37 -18.47 -0.63
CA GLU A 294 -4.04 -18.29 0.78
C GLU A 294 -4.98 -19.09 1.66
N VAL A 295 -4.43 -19.75 2.66
CA VAL A 295 -5.18 -20.36 3.75
C VAL A 295 -4.54 -19.91 5.06
N GLY A 296 -5.35 -19.42 5.97
CA GLY A 296 -4.95 -19.03 7.31
C GLY A 296 -5.96 -19.49 8.33
N GLY A 297 -5.56 -19.49 9.57
CA GLY A 297 -6.45 -19.80 10.67
C GLY A 297 -5.79 -19.59 12.00
N ASP A 298 -6.61 -19.53 13.03
CA ASP A 298 -6.14 -19.44 14.41
C ASP A 298 -7.08 -20.21 15.36
N TYR A 299 -6.51 -20.56 16.49
CA TYR A 299 -7.20 -21.10 17.64
C TYR A 299 -6.86 -20.27 18.86
N GLU A 300 -7.87 -19.90 19.63
CA GLU A 300 -7.75 -19.14 20.85
C GLU A 300 -8.42 -19.90 22.00
N TYR A 301 -7.75 -19.92 23.15
CA TYR A 301 -8.24 -20.51 24.37
C TYR A 301 -8.02 -19.58 25.57
N ASN A 302 -9.11 -19.22 26.24
CA ASN A 302 -9.10 -18.41 27.46
C ASN A 302 -9.22 -19.34 28.66
N THR A 303 -8.24 -19.24 29.58
CA THR A 303 -8.24 -20.05 30.81
C THR A 303 -9.27 -19.51 31.81
N ALA A 304 -9.62 -20.31 32.81
CA ALA A 304 -10.52 -19.89 33.88
C ALA A 304 -9.93 -18.73 34.75
N ARG A 305 -8.64 -18.41 34.59
CA ARG A 305 -7.97 -17.28 35.26
C ARG A 305 -8.00 -15.99 34.44
N GLY A 306 -8.45 -16.05 33.18
CA GLY A 306 -8.42 -14.94 32.24
C GLY A 306 -7.19 -14.92 31.31
N ASP A 307 -6.22 -15.85 31.51
CA ASP A 307 -5.09 -15.93 30.60
C ASP A 307 -5.53 -16.41 29.22
N ARG A 308 -4.88 -15.91 28.15
CA ARG A 308 -5.19 -16.23 26.76
C ARG A 308 -4.03 -16.93 26.07
N PHE A 309 -4.29 -18.11 25.53
CA PHE A 309 -3.40 -18.80 24.60
C PHE A 309 -3.91 -18.66 23.18
N LYS A 310 -3.02 -18.33 22.24
CA LYS A 310 -3.34 -18.22 20.83
C LYS A 310 -2.28 -18.89 19.98
N ILE A 311 -2.72 -19.63 18.97
CA ILE A 311 -1.88 -20.14 17.89
C ILE A 311 -2.50 -19.78 16.56
N LEU A 312 -1.68 -19.31 15.61
CA LEU A 312 -2.15 -19.02 14.25
C LEU A 312 -1.20 -19.61 13.22
N PHE A 313 -1.72 -19.85 12.02
CA PHE A 313 -0.94 -20.22 10.86
C PHE A 313 -1.43 -19.50 9.62
N ILE A 314 -0.52 -19.27 8.68
CA ILE A 314 -0.80 -18.75 7.33
C ILE A 314 0.06 -19.55 6.35
N SER A 315 -0.53 -19.96 5.23
CA SER A 315 0.19 -20.52 4.09
C SER A 315 -0.37 -19.90 2.82
N ASN A 316 0.51 -19.37 1.97
CA ASN A 316 0.12 -18.79 0.70
C ASN A 316 1.10 -19.16 -0.42
N LYS A 317 0.63 -19.01 -1.66
CA LYS A 317 1.41 -19.09 -2.88
C LYS A 317 0.90 -18.02 -3.85
N ALA A 318 1.81 -17.27 -4.45
CA ALA A 318 1.53 -16.33 -5.52
C ALA A 318 2.43 -16.63 -6.71
N GLU A 319 1.85 -16.76 -7.89
CA GLU A 319 2.53 -17.00 -9.16
C GLU A 319 2.31 -15.80 -10.08
N PHE A 320 3.34 -15.44 -10.80
CA PHE A 320 3.34 -14.39 -11.79
C PHE A 320 4.13 -14.87 -13.02
N ALA A 321 3.57 -14.70 -14.21
CA ALA A 321 4.25 -14.97 -15.47
C ALA A 321 3.91 -13.89 -16.49
N THR A 322 4.91 -13.43 -17.23
CA THR A 322 4.72 -12.49 -18.34
C THR A 322 5.74 -12.75 -19.43
N THR A 323 5.31 -12.72 -20.69
CA THR A 323 6.17 -12.85 -21.87
C THR A 323 6.03 -11.60 -22.71
N ARG A 324 6.97 -10.67 -22.61
CA ARG A 324 6.99 -9.43 -23.39
C ARG A 324 7.69 -9.67 -24.75
N GLN A 325 7.03 -9.32 -25.82
CA GLN A 325 7.58 -9.40 -27.18
C GLN A 325 7.37 -8.08 -27.91
N ARG A 326 8.40 -7.61 -28.63
CA ARG A 326 8.35 -6.36 -29.38
C ARG A 326 8.78 -6.58 -30.82
N TRP A 327 8.09 -5.92 -31.75
CA TRP A 327 8.38 -5.94 -33.17
C TRP A 327 8.51 -4.52 -33.70
N ASN A 328 9.45 -4.34 -34.62
CA ASN A 328 9.53 -3.17 -35.47
C ASN A 328 8.72 -3.42 -36.74
N ALA A 329 7.95 -2.42 -37.19
CA ALA A 329 7.34 -2.47 -38.51
C ALA A 329 8.39 -2.09 -39.57
N GLU A 330 8.46 -2.90 -40.63
CA GLU A 330 9.36 -2.70 -41.75
C GLU A 330 8.63 -1.91 -42.86
N ASP A 331 9.39 -1.31 -43.80
CA ASP A 331 8.85 -0.49 -44.89
C ASP A 331 7.91 -1.27 -45.84
N ASP A 332 8.06 -2.58 -45.93
CA ASP A 332 7.22 -3.48 -46.77
C ASP A 332 5.93 -3.91 -46.05
N GLY A 333 5.70 -3.43 -44.82
CA GLY A 333 4.55 -3.79 -43.97
C GLY A 333 4.70 -5.12 -43.23
N SER A 334 5.86 -5.78 -43.29
CA SER A 334 6.21 -6.91 -42.41
C SER A 334 6.62 -6.42 -41.01
N GLU A 335 6.71 -7.34 -40.05
CA GLU A 335 7.19 -7.05 -38.71
C GLU A 335 8.42 -7.90 -38.40
N ALA A 336 9.45 -7.25 -37.87
CA ALA A 336 10.67 -7.93 -37.39
C ALA A 336 10.71 -7.89 -35.86
N LYS A 337 10.70 -9.07 -35.24
CA LYS A 337 10.84 -9.18 -33.76
C LYS A 337 12.21 -8.71 -33.34
N ASN A 338 12.28 -7.81 -32.34
CA ASN A 338 13.52 -7.27 -31.83
C ASN A 338 13.75 -7.50 -30.33
N LEU A 339 12.72 -7.87 -29.57
CA LEU A 339 12.79 -8.18 -28.15
C LEU A 339 11.92 -9.39 -27.81
N PHE A 340 12.45 -10.26 -26.97
CA PHE A 340 11.75 -11.30 -26.25
C PHE A 340 12.22 -11.27 -24.78
N LEU A 341 11.28 -11.13 -23.84
CA LEU A 341 11.54 -11.17 -22.42
C LEU A 341 10.49 -12.06 -21.77
N ASP A 342 10.92 -13.19 -21.25
CA ASP A 342 10.09 -14.10 -20.47
C ASP A 342 10.49 -14.00 -18.99
N ASN A 343 9.54 -13.68 -18.13
CA ASN A 343 9.75 -13.51 -16.69
C ASN A 343 8.67 -14.25 -15.93
N SER A 344 9.06 -15.16 -15.07
CA SER A 344 8.15 -15.86 -14.18
C SER A 344 8.70 -15.87 -12.74
N SER A 345 7.78 -15.81 -11.80
CA SER A 345 8.13 -15.91 -10.38
C SER A 345 7.05 -16.63 -9.58
N THR A 346 7.48 -17.40 -8.59
CA THR A 346 6.61 -18.05 -7.61
C THR A 346 7.08 -17.68 -6.21
N THR A 347 6.19 -17.02 -5.44
CA THR A 347 6.43 -16.74 -4.03
C THR A 347 5.58 -17.67 -3.17
N ARG A 348 6.19 -18.30 -2.17
CA ARG A 348 5.51 -19.15 -1.18
C ARG A 348 5.86 -18.68 0.21
N GLU A 349 4.87 -18.64 1.09
CA GLU A 349 5.09 -18.28 2.48
C GLU A 349 4.34 -19.21 3.43
N ARG A 350 4.97 -19.52 4.56
CA ARG A 350 4.41 -20.32 5.64
C ARG A 350 4.77 -19.68 6.97
N ILE A 351 3.77 -19.34 7.76
CA ILE A 351 3.93 -18.69 9.04
C ILE A 351 3.21 -19.50 10.10
N VAL A 352 3.85 -19.67 11.24
CA VAL A 352 3.23 -20.17 12.46
C VAL A 352 3.63 -19.26 13.60
N ARG A 353 2.67 -18.77 14.37
CA ARG A 353 2.89 -17.93 15.56
C ARG A 353 2.10 -18.49 16.73
N SER A 354 2.70 -18.47 17.89
CA SER A 354 2.04 -18.84 19.14
C SER A 354 2.31 -17.77 20.19
N SER A 355 1.31 -17.43 20.99
CA SER A 355 1.44 -16.48 22.09
C SER A 355 0.63 -16.88 23.31
N TYR A 356 1.07 -16.41 24.47
CA TYR A 356 0.39 -16.53 25.73
C TYR A 356 0.37 -15.17 26.43
N THR A 357 -0.84 -14.72 26.78
CA THR A 357 -1.08 -13.45 27.48
C THR A 357 -1.58 -13.74 28.88
N MET A 358 -1.04 -13.08 29.87
CA MET A 358 -1.48 -13.23 31.27
C MET A 358 -1.35 -11.92 32.04
N ASP A 359 -2.24 -11.72 33.00
CA ASP A 359 -2.15 -10.64 33.96
C ASP A 359 -1.06 -10.97 35.01
N ILE A 360 -0.19 -10.00 35.28
CA ILE A 360 0.89 -10.15 36.27
C ILE A 360 0.63 -9.33 37.53
N PHE A 361 0.07 -8.12 37.38
CA PHE A 361 -0.33 -7.22 38.43
C PHE A 361 -1.59 -6.44 38.03
N GLU A 362 -2.22 -5.75 38.96
CA GLU A 362 -3.36 -4.88 38.62
C GLU A 362 -2.97 -3.83 37.59
N GLY A 363 -3.70 -3.81 36.49
CA GLY A 363 -3.44 -2.94 35.35
C GLY A 363 -2.17 -3.28 34.53
N GLN A 364 -1.61 -4.48 34.70
CA GLN A 364 -0.43 -4.94 33.95
C GLN A 364 -0.64 -6.32 33.39
N ASP A 365 -0.49 -6.45 32.11
CA ASP A 365 -0.44 -7.72 31.38
C ASP A 365 0.88 -7.92 30.64
N ILE A 366 1.22 -9.17 30.43
CA ILE A 366 2.38 -9.57 29.65
C ILE A 366 1.94 -10.58 28.59
N GLU A 367 2.40 -10.38 27.37
CA GLU A 367 2.32 -11.36 26.29
C GLU A 367 3.71 -11.80 25.90
N PHE A 368 3.92 -13.08 25.76
CA PHE A 368 5.15 -13.65 25.20
C PHE A 368 4.81 -14.73 24.19
N GLY A 369 5.67 -14.90 23.22
CA GLY A 369 5.43 -15.86 22.15
C GLY A 369 6.60 -15.97 21.20
N ALA A 370 6.37 -16.70 20.12
CA ALA A 370 7.32 -16.82 19.04
C ALA A 370 6.62 -17.00 17.70
N GLU A 371 7.24 -16.50 16.66
CA GLU A 371 6.86 -16.70 15.26
C GLU A 371 7.97 -17.45 14.53
N ARG A 372 7.58 -18.38 13.65
CA ARG A 372 8.42 -18.93 12.61
C ARG A 372 7.82 -18.59 11.26
N ALA A 373 8.59 -17.94 10.40
CA ALA A 373 8.21 -17.64 9.03
C ALA A 373 9.20 -18.28 8.06
N GLN A 374 8.70 -18.85 6.97
CA GLN A 374 9.49 -19.32 5.84
C GLN A 374 8.93 -18.66 4.58
N THR A 375 9.78 -17.97 3.83
CA THR A 375 9.41 -17.35 2.55
C THR A 375 10.36 -17.83 1.48
N ILE A 376 9.84 -18.24 0.33
CA ILE A 376 10.62 -18.72 -0.81
C ILE A 376 10.17 -17.95 -2.05
N LEU A 377 11.11 -17.38 -2.80
CA LEU A 377 10.92 -16.84 -4.14
C LEU A 377 11.72 -17.68 -5.13
N ASP A 378 11.05 -18.28 -6.11
CA ASP A 378 11.69 -18.81 -7.31
C ASP A 378 11.44 -17.83 -8.46
N SER A 379 12.49 -17.45 -9.19
CA SER A 379 12.43 -16.49 -10.29
C SER A 379 13.23 -16.98 -11.49
N ASN A 380 12.64 -16.87 -12.68
CA ASN A 380 13.26 -17.14 -13.96
C ASN A 380 13.09 -15.95 -14.90
N LEU A 381 14.18 -15.57 -15.59
CA LEU A 381 14.17 -14.52 -16.61
C LEU A 381 14.95 -14.98 -17.84
N ALA A 382 14.35 -14.87 -19.02
CA ALA A 382 15.01 -15.14 -20.29
C ALA A 382 14.89 -13.91 -21.20
N LEU A 383 16.05 -13.37 -21.65
CA LEU A 383 16.12 -12.21 -22.53
C LEU A 383 16.73 -12.58 -23.87
N GLY A 384 15.99 -12.33 -24.96
CA GLY A 384 16.46 -12.43 -26.33
C GLY A 384 16.35 -11.09 -27.05
N VAL A 385 17.36 -10.75 -27.84
CA VAL A 385 17.38 -9.52 -28.65
C VAL A 385 17.73 -9.82 -30.09
N ALA A 386 17.29 -8.97 -31.01
CA ALA A 386 17.76 -9.03 -32.39
C ALA A 386 19.23 -8.61 -32.44
N SER A 387 20.10 -9.50 -32.93
CA SER A 387 21.53 -9.25 -33.06
C SER A 387 22.06 -9.95 -34.29
N SER A 388 23.02 -9.33 -34.97
CA SER A 388 23.77 -9.94 -36.04
C SER A 388 24.90 -10.85 -35.54
N VAL A 389 25.19 -10.78 -34.24
CA VAL A 389 26.24 -11.58 -33.56
C VAL A 389 25.57 -12.55 -32.61
N GLY A 390 25.87 -13.86 -32.75
CA GLY A 390 25.30 -14.93 -31.94
C GLY A 390 24.35 -15.83 -32.73
N THR A 391 23.83 -16.87 -32.06
CA THR A 391 22.95 -17.88 -32.68
C THR A 391 21.54 -17.71 -32.08
N PRO A 392 20.50 -17.43 -32.88
CA PRO A 392 19.14 -17.40 -32.42
C PRO A 392 18.68 -18.71 -31.77
N SER A 393 17.83 -18.63 -30.74
CA SER A 393 17.33 -19.80 -30.01
C SER A 393 15.82 -19.71 -29.85
N ALA A 394 15.11 -20.82 -30.07
CA ALA A 394 13.67 -20.92 -29.92
C ALA A 394 13.20 -20.63 -28.46
N ALA A 395 13.99 -20.98 -27.47
CA ALA A 395 13.73 -20.70 -26.05
C ALA A 395 13.80 -19.19 -25.73
N PHE A 396 14.33 -18.39 -26.62
CA PHE A 396 14.43 -16.92 -26.50
C PHE A 396 13.64 -16.22 -27.61
N GLY A 397 12.47 -16.80 -27.95
CA GLY A 397 11.56 -16.25 -28.96
C GLY A 397 12.10 -16.21 -30.40
N GLY A 398 13.12 -17.02 -30.72
CA GLY A 398 13.80 -17.03 -32.02
C GLY A 398 14.89 -15.95 -32.15
N LEU A 399 15.24 -15.28 -31.06
CA LEU A 399 16.25 -14.23 -30.99
C LEU A 399 17.56 -14.73 -30.36
N VAL A 400 18.59 -13.90 -30.37
CA VAL A 400 19.89 -14.20 -29.78
C VAL A 400 19.80 -14.04 -28.27
N PRO A 401 20.14 -15.06 -27.47
CA PRO A 401 20.14 -14.99 -26.01
C PRO A 401 21.09 -13.91 -25.47
N VAL A 402 20.61 -13.12 -24.50
CA VAL A 402 21.43 -12.19 -23.73
C VAL A 402 21.64 -12.77 -22.33
N PRO A 403 22.90 -13.03 -21.90
CA PRO A 403 23.17 -13.44 -20.54
C PRO A 403 22.79 -12.35 -19.52
N VAL A 404 21.98 -12.70 -18.53
CA VAL A 404 21.58 -11.82 -17.44
C VAL A 404 22.05 -12.45 -16.13
N ALA A 405 22.75 -11.69 -15.30
CA ALA A 405 23.21 -12.14 -14.00
C ALA A 405 22.02 -12.42 -13.07
N ASN A 406 22.03 -13.54 -12.36
CA ASN A 406 20.94 -13.96 -11.46
C ASN A 406 19.58 -14.13 -12.15
N ALA A 407 19.58 -14.50 -13.42
CA ALA A 407 18.37 -14.76 -14.20
C ALA A 407 17.54 -15.91 -13.63
N ASN A 408 18.21 -16.96 -13.13
CA ASN A 408 17.57 -18.11 -12.51
C ASN A 408 18.00 -18.19 -11.05
N SER A 409 17.10 -17.84 -10.15
CA SER A 409 17.41 -17.75 -8.73
C SER A 409 16.27 -18.26 -7.88
N SER A 410 16.60 -18.98 -6.82
CA SER A 410 15.72 -19.29 -5.70
C SER A 410 16.27 -18.64 -4.44
N VAL A 411 15.43 -17.86 -3.76
CA VAL A 411 15.79 -17.17 -2.52
C VAL A 411 14.85 -17.65 -1.42
N GLU A 412 15.40 -18.25 -0.37
CA GLU A 412 14.66 -18.73 0.79
C GLU A 412 15.09 -17.96 2.04
N GLU A 413 14.14 -17.53 2.85
CA GLU A 413 14.34 -17.02 4.20
C GLU A 413 13.65 -17.92 5.22
N ILE A 414 14.37 -18.30 6.26
CA ILE A 414 13.78 -18.88 7.47
C ILE A 414 14.06 -17.92 8.61
N ARG A 415 12.99 -17.47 9.27
CA ARG A 415 13.04 -16.49 10.36
C ARG A 415 12.37 -17.03 11.61
N TYR A 416 13.01 -16.81 12.75
CA TYR A 416 12.46 -17.03 14.08
C TYR A 416 12.40 -15.69 14.82
N GLU A 417 11.26 -15.40 15.43
CA GLU A 417 11.02 -14.14 16.11
C GLU A 417 10.31 -14.37 17.46
N PRO A 418 11.06 -14.75 18.52
CA PRO A 418 10.52 -14.66 19.89
C PRO A 418 10.28 -13.23 20.28
N PHE A 419 9.24 -12.99 21.06
CA PHE A 419 8.85 -11.66 21.51
C PHE A 419 8.28 -11.66 22.91
N ILE A 420 8.36 -10.49 23.56
CA ILE A 420 7.72 -10.16 24.80
C ILE A 420 7.13 -8.76 24.72
N ILE A 421 5.89 -8.60 25.16
CA ILE A 421 5.16 -7.34 25.17
C ILE A 421 4.61 -7.15 26.59
N HIS A 422 4.83 -6.00 27.18
CA HIS A 422 4.30 -5.63 28.48
C HIS A 422 3.45 -4.38 28.35
N ASN A 423 2.23 -4.45 28.82
CA ASN A 423 1.29 -3.33 28.92
C ASN A 423 1.15 -2.92 30.38
N TRP A 424 1.17 -1.63 30.61
CA TRP A 424 0.96 -1.06 31.92
C TRP A 424 -0.01 0.13 31.86
N ILE A 425 -1.16 -0.03 32.46
CA ILE A 425 -2.17 1.01 32.64
C ILE A 425 -1.93 1.65 34.02
N PHE A 426 -1.14 2.74 34.04
CA PHE A 426 -0.84 3.48 35.30
C PHE A 426 -2.08 4.12 35.90
N SER A 427 -2.99 4.58 35.02
CA SER A 427 -4.25 5.20 35.35
C SER A 427 -5.18 5.13 34.14
N PRO A 428 -6.47 5.39 34.30
CA PRO A 428 -7.39 5.50 33.15
C PRO A 428 -6.92 6.44 32.02
N ARG A 429 -6.06 7.42 32.36
CA ARG A 429 -5.53 8.42 31.41
C ARG A 429 -4.14 8.13 30.90
N MET A 430 -3.43 7.15 31.46
CA MET A 430 -2.02 6.91 31.12
C MET A 430 -1.75 5.42 30.94
N SER A 431 -1.17 5.05 29.81
CA SER A 431 -0.69 3.69 29.57
C SER A 431 0.67 3.70 28.89
N LEU A 432 1.41 2.64 29.14
CA LEU A 432 2.72 2.36 28.56
C LEU A 432 2.71 0.94 27.99
N GLU A 433 3.06 0.81 26.73
CA GLU A 433 3.41 -0.48 26.13
C GLU A 433 4.91 -0.53 25.89
N THR A 434 5.54 -1.60 26.30
CA THR A 434 6.93 -1.87 25.97
C THR A 434 7.04 -3.24 25.33
N SER A 435 7.78 -3.34 24.23
CA SER A 435 8.00 -4.63 23.59
C SER A 435 9.46 -4.80 23.19
N VAL A 436 9.88 -6.05 23.17
CA VAL A 436 11.16 -6.47 22.60
C VAL A 436 10.92 -7.70 21.75
N LEU A 437 11.29 -7.61 20.48
CA LEU A 437 11.31 -8.72 19.56
C LEU A 437 12.77 -9.02 19.21
N TYR A 438 13.12 -10.29 19.15
CA TYR A 438 14.42 -10.73 18.66
C TYR A 438 14.22 -11.48 17.35
N GLU A 439 14.81 -10.98 16.27
CA GLU A 439 14.79 -11.61 14.97
C GLU A 439 16.09 -12.38 14.76
N ASP A 440 15.98 -13.66 14.40
CA ASP A 440 17.06 -14.50 13.90
C ASP A 440 16.60 -15.05 12.55
N SER A 441 17.31 -14.66 11.49
CA SER A 441 16.93 -15.01 10.12
C SER A 441 18.10 -15.49 9.30
N GLU A 442 17.85 -16.53 8.49
CA GLU A 442 18.79 -17.12 7.54
C GLU A 442 18.23 -16.91 6.13
N ILE A 443 19.01 -16.27 5.24
CA ILE A 443 18.68 -16.13 3.81
C ILE A 443 19.65 -16.99 3.01
N THR A 444 19.07 -17.93 2.23
CA THR A 444 19.81 -18.78 1.30
C THR A 444 19.40 -18.46 -0.13
N GLN A 445 20.36 -18.12 -0.97
CA GLN A 445 20.18 -17.99 -2.42
C GLN A 445 20.83 -19.17 -3.14
N SER A 446 20.16 -19.69 -4.16
CA SER A 446 20.66 -20.78 -5.03
C SER A 446 20.24 -20.52 -6.48
N GLY A 447 20.80 -21.27 -7.42
CA GLY A 447 20.62 -21.08 -8.86
C GLY A 447 21.91 -20.57 -9.50
N ASP A 448 21.87 -19.47 -10.24
CA ASP A 448 23.03 -18.87 -10.90
C ASP A 448 24.11 -18.43 -9.89
N VAL A 449 23.69 -18.04 -8.70
CA VAL A 449 24.56 -17.71 -7.55
C VAL A 449 24.15 -18.56 -6.36
N SER A 450 25.14 -18.99 -5.56
CA SER A 450 24.89 -19.69 -4.29
C SER A 450 25.49 -18.89 -3.14
N LYS A 451 24.63 -18.43 -2.22
CA LYS A 451 25.03 -17.66 -1.05
C LYS A 451 24.12 -17.89 0.13
N LYS A 452 24.71 -17.95 1.32
CA LYS A 452 24.00 -18.08 2.57
C LYS A 452 24.43 -16.94 3.50
N ARG A 453 23.45 -16.35 4.24
CA ARG A 453 23.69 -15.28 5.18
C ARG A 453 22.74 -15.37 6.35
N ASP A 454 23.25 -14.99 7.51
CA ASP A 454 22.54 -14.96 8.77
C ASP A 454 22.42 -13.51 9.23
N PHE A 455 21.28 -13.17 9.82
CA PHE A 455 21.00 -11.85 10.39
C PHE A 455 20.33 -11.99 11.75
N ASP A 456 20.72 -11.14 12.67
CA ASP A 456 20.10 -11.04 13.99
C ASP A 456 19.85 -9.59 14.39
N PHE A 457 18.68 -9.34 14.96
CA PHE A 457 18.26 -8.01 15.39
C PHE A 457 17.45 -8.05 16.67
N VAL A 458 17.76 -7.13 17.58
CA VAL A 458 16.86 -6.78 18.67
C VAL A 458 16.03 -5.57 18.25
N LYS A 459 14.69 -5.68 18.31
CA LYS A 459 13.72 -4.66 17.92
C LYS A 459 12.91 -4.19 19.12
N PRO A 460 13.44 -3.24 19.92
CA PRO A 460 12.72 -2.66 21.05
C PRO A 460 11.72 -1.61 20.57
N LYS A 461 10.59 -1.51 21.28
CA LYS A 461 9.60 -0.46 21.13
C LYS A 461 9.08 0.00 22.47
N VAL A 462 8.86 1.29 22.60
CA VAL A 462 8.17 1.94 23.72
C VAL A 462 7.07 2.82 23.15
N ASP A 463 5.86 2.69 23.66
CA ASP A 463 4.69 3.44 23.26
C ASP A 463 3.98 3.97 24.50
N PHE A 464 3.83 5.29 24.60
CA PHE A 464 3.23 5.96 25.73
C PHE A 464 2.00 6.76 25.30
N ARG A 465 0.88 6.58 26.01
CA ARG A 465 -0.38 7.31 25.85
C ARG A 465 -0.68 8.17 27.05
N TYR A 466 -1.15 9.39 26.81
CA TYR A 466 -1.64 10.31 27.82
C TYR A 466 -2.89 11.04 27.35
N ASP A 467 -4.02 10.80 28.03
CA ASP A 467 -5.28 11.53 27.80
C ASP A 467 -5.25 12.80 28.64
N LEU A 468 -4.80 13.91 28.04
CA LEU A 468 -4.70 15.21 28.70
C LEU A 468 -6.08 15.69 29.16
N THR A 469 -7.10 15.50 28.33
CA THR A 469 -8.52 15.70 28.62
C THR A 469 -9.30 14.55 27.97
N PRO A 470 -10.61 14.37 28.26
CA PRO A 470 -11.43 13.39 27.56
C PRO A 470 -11.44 13.55 26.04
N THR A 471 -11.12 14.75 25.56
CA THR A 471 -11.14 15.08 24.12
C THR A 471 -9.75 15.23 23.50
N ILE A 472 -8.68 15.35 24.30
CA ILE A 472 -7.31 15.53 23.82
C ILE A 472 -6.45 14.37 24.29
N GLN A 473 -5.89 13.64 23.34
CA GLN A 473 -4.97 12.55 23.58
C GLN A 473 -3.59 12.86 22.96
N LEU A 474 -2.54 12.57 23.72
CA LEU A 474 -1.15 12.63 23.29
C LEU A 474 -0.57 11.22 23.29
N ARG A 475 0.26 10.91 22.31
CA ARG A 475 1.01 9.65 22.23
C ARG A 475 2.44 9.93 21.81
N GLY A 476 3.36 9.17 22.36
CA GLY A 476 4.76 9.21 21.95
C GLY A 476 5.28 7.80 21.78
N SER A 477 6.02 7.53 20.70
CA SER A 477 6.66 6.23 20.52
C SER A 477 8.11 6.36 20.10
N ILE A 478 8.90 5.38 20.52
CA ILE A 478 10.29 5.15 20.09
C ILE A 478 10.37 3.68 19.71
N GLU A 479 10.81 3.41 18.47
CA GLU A 479 10.86 2.07 17.92
C GLU A 479 12.09 1.88 17.05
N LYS A 480 12.77 0.73 17.19
CA LYS A 480 13.74 0.28 16.18
C LYS A 480 13.02 -0.58 15.16
N VAL A 481 12.92 -0.05 13.94
CA VAL A 481 12.33 -0.74 12.79
C VAL A 481 13.43 -1.37 11.96
N VAL A 482 13.32 -2.65 11.65
CA VAL A 482 14.19 -3.36 10.72
C VAL A 482 13.35 -3.70 9.49
N GLU A 483 13.73 -3.13 8.35
CA GLU A 483 13.04 -3.39 7.08
C GLU A 483 13.47 -4.74 6.52
N GLN A 484 12.53 -5.49 5.97
CA GLN A 484 12.81 -6.78 5.38
C GLN A 484 13.39 -6.62 3.97
N LEU A 485 14.39 -7.43 3.64
CA LEU A 485 14.95 -7.45 2.30
C LEU A 485 13.89 -7.90 1.28
N SER A 486 13.74 -7.16 0.19
CA SER A 486 12.92 -7.62 -0.93
C SER A 486 13.66 -8.74 -1.67
N PHE A 487 13.01 -9.89 -1.85
CA PHE A 487 13.63 -10.97 -2.62
C PHE A 487 13.85 -10.60 -4.08
N SER A 488 13.04 -9.67 -4.64
CA SER A 488 13.26 -9.12 -5.96
C SER A 488 14.60 -8.38 -6.12
N ASP A 489 15.21 -7.94 -5.01
CA ASP A 489 16.50 -7.26 -5.05
C ASP A 489 17.69 -8.22 -5.23
N PHE A 490 17.45 -9.53 -5.04
CA PHE A 490 18.45 -10.59 -5.25
C PHE A 490 18.44 -11.16 -6.66
N VAL A 491 17.37 -10.93 -7.42
CA VAL A 491 17.17 -11.50 -8.75
C VAL A 491 17.24 -10.41 -9.81
N ALA A 492 17.52 -10.81 -11.06
CA ALA A 492 17.50 -9.89 -12.18
C ALA A 492 16.07 -9.39 -12.47
N ALA A 493 15.96 -8.13 -12.83
CA ALA A 493 14.71 -7.50 -13.26
C ALA A 493 14.97 -6.55 -14.43
N THR A 494 13.92 -6.24 -15.20
CA THR A 494 13.99 -5.25 -16.28
C THR A 494 13.04 -4.10 -16.02
N ASP A 495 13.40 -2.91 -16.49
CA ASP A 495 12.50 -1.78 -16.53
C ASP A 495 11.68 -1.78 -17.82
N SER A 496 10.41 -2.15 -17.73
CA SER A 496 9.50 -2.16 -18.89
C SER A 496 9.13 -0.76 -19.41
N ARG A 497 9.47 0.30 -18.66
CA ARG A 497 9.25 1.71 -19.07
C ARG A 497 10.46 2.28 -19.80
N ASP A 498 11.57 1.60 -19.73
CA ASP A 498 12.77 1.98 -20.44
C ASP A 498 12.76 1.37 -21.83
N GLU A 499 12.91 2.20 -22.86
CA GLU A 499 12.98 1.76 -24.25
C GLU A 499 14.20 0.88 -24.49
N ASP A 500 15.28 1.18 -23.80
CA ASP A 500 16.57 0.53 -23.95
C ASP A 500 16.70 -0.74 -23.11
N SER A 501 15.62 -1.13 -22.40
CA SER A 501 15.58 -2.38 -21.62
C SER A 501 16.65 -2.47 -20.55
N ASN A 502 16.82 -1.38 -19.76
CA ASN A 502 17.78 -1.39 -18.65
C ASN A 502 17.55 -2.58 -17.73
N ILE A 503 18.56 -3.42 -17.63
CA ILE A 503 18.58 -4.59 -16.77
C ILE A 503 19.00 -4.14 -15.38
N GLN A 504 18.21 -4.44 -14.39
CA GLN A 504 18.59 -4.33 -13.00
C GLN A 504 19.23 -5.64 -12.58
N ALA A 505 20.49 -5.60 -12.19
CA ALA A 505 21.16 -6.76 -11.62
C ALA A 505 20.61 -7.10 -10.23
N GLY A 506 20.57 -8.37 -9.89
CA GLY A 506 20.39 -8.81 -8.51
C GLY A 506 21.65 -8.53 -7.68
N ASN A 507 21.48 -8.25 -6.40
CA ASN A 507 22.60 -8.04 -5.47
C ASN A 507 22.52 -9.03 -4.30
N GLU A 508 23.39 -10.02 -4.32
CA GLU A 508 23.50 -11.03 -3.27
C GLU A 508 24.15 -10.51 -1.97
N ASN A 509 24.66 -9.27 -1.95
CA ASN A 509 25.38 -8.67 -0.82
C ASN A 509 24.52 -7.76 0.06
N LEU A 510 23.23 -7.65 -0.21
CA LEU A 510 22.32 -6.77 0.53
C LEU A 510 22.28 -7.10 2.03
N ARG A 511 22.30 -6.08 2.85
CA ARG A 511 21.99 -6.14 4.28
C ARG A 511 20.66 -5.46 4.55
N GLN A 512 19.95 -5.92 5.60
CA GLN A 512 18.72 -5.27 6.02
C GLN A 512 19.00 -3.82 6.44
N GLU A 513 18.24 -2.88 5.87
CA GLU A 513 18.22 -1.50 6.34
C GLU A 513 17.36 -1.42 7.61
N TRP A 514 17.69 -0.50 8.51
CA TRP A 514 16.94 -0.30 9.73
C TRP A 514 17.01 1.17 10.17
N TYR A 515 16.07 1.59 11.03
CA TYR A 515 16.05 2.95 11.55
C TYR A 515 15.46 3.00 12.95
N TRP A 516 15.86 4.02 13.69
CA TRP A 516 15.14 4.45 14.87
C TRP A 516 14.05 5.42 14.46
N LYS A 517 12.80 5.12 14.85
CA LYS A 517 11.66 5.99 14.63
C LYS A 517 11.27 6.64 15.95
N TYR A 518 11.15 7.95 15.93
CA TYR A 518 10.62 8.78 17.00
C TYR A 518 9.34 9.42 16.50
N ASP A 519 8.24 9.27 17.22
CA ASP A 519 6.92 9.66 16.77
C ASP A 519 6.13 10.33 17.89
N ILE A 520 5.52 11.49 17.63
CA ILE A 520 4.63 12.21 18.55
C ILE A 520 3.33 12.48 17.85
N ASN A 521 2.23 12.00 18.42
CA ASN A 521 0.87 12.17 17.92
C ASN A 521 0.05 12.99 18.91
N ALA A 522 -0.79 13.87 18.39
CA ALA A 522 -1.83 14.57 19.12
C ALA A 522 -3.17 14.40 18.41
N GLU A 523 -4.22 14.04 19.14
CA GLU A 523 -5.58 13.93 18.63
C GLU A 523 -6.50 14.80 19.45
N TYR A 524 -7.35 15.59 18.78
CA TYR A 524 -8.42 16.37 19.38
C TYR A 524 -9.77 15.96 18.78
N ARG A 525 -10.64 15.41 19.62
CA ARG A 525 -12.03 15.14 19.29
C ARG A 525 -12.89 16.36 19.63
N LEU A 526 -13.53 16.88 18.62
CA LEU A 526 -14.45 18.01 18.76
C LEU A 526 -15.71 17.55 19.53
N PRO A 527 -16.22 18.38 20.45
CA PRO A 527 -17.44 18.06 21.22
C PRO A 527 -18.65 17.73 20.35
N ASN A 528 -19.58 16.93 20.89
CA ASN A 528 -20.83 16.55 20.21
C ASN A 528 -20.64 15.82 18.88
N ASP A 529 -19.59 15.02 18.76
CA ASP A 529 -19.27 14.23 17.54
C ASP A 529 -19.17 15.09 16.27
N ILE A 530 -18.72 16.35 16.42
CA ILE A 530 -18.50 17.25 15.27
C ILE A 530 -17.37 16.76 14.40
N GLY A 531 -16.32 16.14 14.99
CA GLY A 531 -15.20 15.64 14.21
C GLY A 531 -13.96 15.35 15.00
N VAL A 532 -12.88 15.07 14.27
CA VAL A 532 -11.55 14.75 14.80
C VAL A 532 -10.51 15.54 14.02
N VAL A 533 -9.57 16.12 14.75
CA VAL A 533 -8.34 16.71 14.19
C VAL A 533 -7.15 16.00 14.82
N SER A 534 -6.23 15.53 14.01
CA SER A 534 -5.02 14.88 14.51
C SER A 534 -3.77 15.39 13.81
N GLY A 535 -2.67 15.37 14.53
CA GLY A 535 -1.34 15.72 14.04
C GLY A 535 -0.31 14.73 14.53
N ASN A 536 0.64 14.41 13.66
CA ASN A 536 1.78 13.55 13.93
C ASN A 536 3.05 14.25 13.46
N ILE A 537 4.10 14.18 14.25
CA ILE A 537 5.46 14.59 13.89
C ILE A 537 6.36 13.39 14.08
N PHE A 538 7.22 13.12 13.10
CA PHE A 538 8.14 11.99 13.14
C PHE A 538 9.57 12.38 12.74
N PHE A 539 10.52 11.61 13.25
CA PHE A 539 11.92 11.62 12.87
C PHE A 539 12.41 10.17 12.74
N GLU A 540 13.16 9.87 11.69
CA GLU A 540 13.71 8.54 11.37
C GLU A 540 15.23 8.68 11.15
N ASP A 541 16.03 7.95 11.96
CA ASP A 541 17.49 7.83 11.82
C ASP A 541 17.81 6.50 11.14
N TRP A 542 18.09 6.54 9.83
CA TRP A 542 18.30 5.40 8.95
C TRP A 542 19.73 4.91 8.95
N LYS A 543 19.87 3.59 8.94
CA LYS A 543 21.15 2.87 8.84
C LYS A 543 21.10 1.88 7.70
N ASP A 544 22.23 1.76 6.95
CA ASP A 544 22.37 0.85 5.82
C ASP A 544 21.25 1.02 4.77
N ARG A 545 20.81 2.25 4.48
CA ARG A 545 19.74 2.55 3.51
C ARG A 545 20.00 1.86 2.18
N ILE A 546 18.98 1.22 1.59
CA ILE A 546 19.09 0.53 0.31
C ILE A 546 18.54 1.41 -0.80
N GLU A 547 19.42 1.80 -1.73
CA GLU A 547 19.09 2.51 -2.98
C GLU A 547 19.99 2.00 -4.10
N ARG A 548 20.14 2.74 -5.21
CA ARG A 548 20.94 2.32 -6.36
C ARG A 548 22.43 2.43 -6.09
N ILE A 549 23.15 1.40 -6.52
CA ILE A 549 24.62 1.37 -6.57
C ILE A 549 25.09 0.90 -7.94
N ASP A 550 26.33 1.23 -8.27
CA ASP A 550 27.04 0.72 -9.44
C ASP A 550 27.55 -0.72 -9.16
N VAL A 551 27.14 -1.67 -9.99
CA VAL A 551 27.61 -3.04 -10.00
C VAL A 551 28.15 -3.44 -11.37
N SER A 552 28.55 -2.45 -12.18
CA SER A 552 29.02 -2.66 -13.54
C SER A 552 30.24 -3.58 -13.60
N PRO A 553 30.23 -4.61 -14.44
CA PRO A 553 31.40 -5.45 -14.64
C PRO A 553 32.51 -4.77 -15.45
N SER A 554 32.17 -3.73 -16.23
CA SER A 554 33.12 -2.92 -17.00
C SER A 554 32.52 -1.55 -17.33
N GLU A 555 33.32 -0.63 -17.86
CA GLU A 555 32.90 0.69 -18.30
C GLU A 555 31.95 0.64 -19.51
N ASP A 556 32.08 -0.41 -20.35
CA ASP A 556 31.22 -0.61 -21.53
C ASP A 556 29.92 -1.39 -21.23
N ASN A 557 29.75 -1.87 -19.99
CA ASN A 557 28.56 -2.62 -19.56
C ASN A 557 28.09 -2.11 -18.21
N LEU A 558 27.40 -0.99 -18.23
CA LEU A 558 26.85 -0.36 -17.02
C LEU A 558 25.68 -1.17 -16.47
N GLN A 559 25.70 -1.44 -15.18
CA GLN A 559 24.66 -2.16 -14.46
C GLN A 559 24.43 -1.52 -13.09
N ALA A 560 23.19 -1.20 -12.79
CA ALA A 560 22.77 -0.75 -11.47
C ALA A 560 22.05 -1.89 -10.73
N ALA A 561 22.22 -1.93 -9.43
CA ALA A 561 21.47 -2.80 -8.53
C ALA A 561 21.01 -2.04 -7.29
N ASN A 562 20.06 -2.60 -6.54
CA ASN A 562 19.79 -2.11 -5.20
C ASN A 562 20.94 -2.52 -4.27
N GLY A 563 21.44 -1.59 -3.46
CA GLY A 563 22.57 -1.83 -2.54
C GLY A 563 22.51 -0.90 -1.34
N ASN A 564 23.27 -1.25 -0.30
CA ASN A 564 23.36 -0.41 0.90
C ASN A 564 24.28 0.79 0.61
N ILE A 565 23.71 2.01 0.67
CA ILE A 565 24.44 3.26 0.33
C ILE A 565 24.89 4.05 1.55
N GLY A 566 24.57 3.58 2.77
CA GLY A 566 24.97 4.21 4.02
C GLY A 566 23.79 4.75 4.82
N ASP A 567 24.10 5.68 5.72
CA ASP A 567 23.16 6.24 6.69
C ASP A 567 22.47 7.49 6.13
N GLY A 568 21.26 7.75 6.62
CA GLY A 568 20.50 8.94 6.25
C GLY A 568 19.43 9.27 7.29
N GLU A 569 18.73 10.38 7.09
CA GLU A 569 17.70 10.86 8.00
C GLU A 569 16.42 11.21 7.24
N ALA A 570 15.26 11.04 7.88
CA ALA A 570 13.99 11.53 7.37
C ALA A 570 13.14 12.11 8.49
N TRP A 571 12.39 13.15 8.18
CA TRP A 571 11.49 13.79 9.15
C TRP A 571 10.27 14.35 8.46
N GLY A 572 9.20 14.53 9.21
CA GLY A 572 7.99 15.08 8.64
C GLY A 572 6.87 15.25 9.62
N MET A 573 5.73 15.69 9.06
CA MET A 573 4.49 15.81 9.80
C MET A 573 3.29 15.35 8.95
N ASN A 574 2.29 14.80 9.65
CA ASN A 574 1.02 14.42 9.08
C ASN A 574 -0.08 15.16 9.85
N LEU A 575 -0.93 15.89 9.15
CA LEU A 575 -2.08 16.56 9.72
C LEU A 575 -3.34 15.98 9.09
N SER A 576 -4.35 15.69 9.88
CA SER A 576 -5.65 15.24 9.38
C SER A 576 -6.80 15.91 10.12
N ALA A 577 -7.87 16.18 9.40
CA ALA A 577 -9.11 16.69 9.94
C ALA A 577 -10.29 16.00 9.26
N SER A 578 -11.29 15.62 10.05
CA SER A 578 -12.56 15.07 9.58
C SER A 578 -13.66 15.74 10.37
N ILE A 579 -14.41 16.65 9.76
CA ILE A 579 -15.29 17.59 10.47
C ILE A 579 -16.68 17.65 9.79
N ARG A 580 -17.73 17.47 10.58
CA ARG A 580 -19.11 17.71 10.19
C ARG A 580 -19.43 19.21 10.26
N MET A 581 -20.02 19.75 9.22
CA MET A 581 -20.28 21.19 9.06
C MET A 581 -21.51 21.67 9.81
N ARG A 582 -21.71 21.22 11.07
CA ARG A 582 -22.81 21.69 11.94
C ARG A 582 -22.78 23.22 12.18
N MET A 583 -21.59 23.81 12.15
CA MET A 583 -21.42 25.27 12.35
C MET A 583 -22.05 26.13 11.26
N ILE A 584 -22.41 25.56 10.12
CA ILE A 584 -23.08 26.21 9.00
C ILE A 584 -24.44 25.55 8.69
N ASP A 585 -25.07 24.91 9.69
CA ASP A 585 -26.35 24.19 9.58
C ASP A 585 -26.37 23.06 8.55
N MET A 586 -25.20 22.43 8.30
CA MET A 586 -25.04 21.26 7.42
C MET A 586 -24.47 20.06 8.19
N PRO A 587 -25.24 19.47 9.14
CA PRO A 587 -24.71 18.40 10.00
C PRO A 587 -24.31 17.12 9.24
N ASN A 588 -24.89 16.88 8.08
CA ASN A 588 -24.66 15.71 7.26
C ASN A 588 -23.60 15.95 6.16
N LEU A 589 -22.95 17.12 6.16
CA LEU A 589 -21.78 17.41 5.35
C LEU A 589 -20.52 17.11 6.15
N LEU A 590 -19.80 16.05 5.78
CA LEU A 590 -18.51 15.67 6.33
C LEU A 590 -17.41 16.17 5.39
N ILE A 591 -16.49 16.98 5.90
CA ILE A 591 -15.28 17.43 5.19
C ILE A 591 -14.08 16.71 5.77
N THR A 592 -13.22 16.20 4.91
CA THR A 592 -11.96 15.55 5.27
C THR A 592 -10.78 16.26 4.59
N SER A 593 -9.71 16.44 5.33
CA SER A 593 -8.45 16.97 4.78
C SER A 593 -7.27 16.25 5.42
N ARG A 594 -6.29 15.91 4.62
CA ARG A 594 -5.03 15.33 5.09
C ARG A 594 -3.86 16.00 4.39
N LEU A 595 -2.90 16.47 5.17
CA LEU A 595 -1.65 17.04 4.71
C LEU A 595 -0.49 16.21 5.26
N ASN A 596 0.30 15.63 4.37
CA ASN A 596 1.56 14.99 4.70
C ASN A 596 2.69 15.87 4.16
N LEU A 597 3.66 16.17 4.98
CA LEU A 597 4.89 16.88 4.57
C LEU A 597 6.06 16.09 5.11
N GLU A 598 7.05 15.83 4.26
CA GLU A 598 8.28 15.14 4.66
C GLU A 598 9.50 15.67 3.92
N ASP A 599 10.65 15.53 4.55
CA ASP A 599 11.95 15.73 3.96
C ASP A 599 12.91 14.65 4.41
N SER A 600 14.03 14.50 3.69
CA SER A 600 15.01 13.47 3.98
C SER A 600 16.36 13.85 3.41
N GLU A 601 17.42 13.27 3.95
CA GLU A 601 18.79 13.54 3.55
C GLU A 601 19.61 12.25 3.55
N ILE A 602 20.39 12.07 2.48
CA ILE A 602 21.32 10.95 2.31
C ILE A 602 22.41 11.36 1.31
N THR A 603 23.61 10.78 1.45
CA THR A 603 24.69 11.00 0.49
C THR A 603 24.50 10.08 -0.73
N ASP A 604 24.49 10.68 -1.92
CA ASP A 604 24.42 9.93 -3.19
C ASP A 604 25.72 9.18 -3.47
N PRO A 605 25.66 7.86 -3.77
CA PRO A 605 26.87 7.06 -4.00
C PRO A 605 27.55 7.35 -5.36
N PHE A 606 26.82 7.90 -6.35
CA PHE A 606 27.37 8.18 -7.67
C PHE A 606 28.06 9.56 -7.74
N LEU A 607 27.46 10.56 -7.09
CA LEU A 607 27.90 11.96 -7.18
C LEU A 607 28.55 12.48 -5.90
N GLY A 608 28.42 11.78 -4.77
CA GLY A 608 28.93 12.22 -3.47
C GLY A 608 28.27 13.50 -2.94
N ILE A 609 27.07 13.84 -3.41
CA ILE A 609 26.29 15.00 -2.97
C ILE A 609 25.21 14.59 -1.96
N GLU A 610 24.81 15.49 -1.10
CA GLU A 610 23.65 15.32 -0.25
C GLU A 610 22.37 15.53 -1.07
N ARG A 611 21.41 14.60 -0.94
CA ARG A 611 20.12 14.63 -1.62
C ARG A 611 19.03 13.98 -0.79
N ARG A 612 17.80 14.11 -1.25
CA ARG A 612 16.68 13.36 -0.67
C ARG A 612 16.79 11.87 -0.96
N MET A 613 16.31 11.07 -0.04
CA MET A 613 16.16 9.62 -0.26
C MET A 613 15.21 9.34 -1.43
N ARG A 614 15.52 8.32 -2.21
CA ARG A 614 14.64 7.81 -3.26
C ARG A 614 13.30 7.36 -2.65
N TYR A 615 12.19 7.65 -3.34
CA TYR A 615 10.82 7.34 -2.90
C TYR A 615 10.32 8.09 -1.64
N LYS A 616 11.03 9.10 -1.17
CA LYS A 616 10.55 10.04 -0.15
C LYS A 616 10.10 11.33 -0.85
N ASP A 617 8.80 11.45 -1.16
CA ASP A 617 8.22 12.67 -1.74
C ASP A 617 8.15 13.80 -0.70
N ARG A 618 8.01 15.05 -1.14
CA ARG A 618 7.84 16.18 -0.22
C ARG A 618 6.52 16.18 0.51
N GLY A 619 5.59 15.38 0.06
CA GLY A 619 4.32 15.17 0.71
C GLY A 619 3.14 15.17 -0.24
N ARG A 620 1.95 15.19 0.37
CA ARG A 620 0.67 15.16 -0.32
C ARG A 620 -0.37 15.95 0.45
N TRP A 621 -1.21 16.68 -0.25
CA TRP A 621 -2.44 17.21 0.30
C TRP A 621 -3.63 16.53 -0.34
N SER A 622 -4.54 16.01 0.48
CA SER A 622 -5.80 15.43 0.06
C SER A 622 -6.94 16.19 0.73
N PHE A 623 -7.98 16.43 -0.02
CA PHE A 623 -9.21 17.05 0.43
C PHE A 623 -10.42 16.27 -0.10
N GLY A 624 -11.46 16.12 0.71
CA GLY A 624 -12.68 15.47 0.28
C GLY A 624 -13.87 15.97 1.06
N PHE A 625 -15.05 15.74 0.50
CA PHE A 625 -16.29 15.88 1.23
C PHE A 625 -17.30 14.80 0.82
N ARG A 626 -18.20 14.48 1.76
CA ARG A 626 -19.41 13.68 1.54
C ARG A 626 -20.58 14.44 2.15
N HIS A 627 -21.67 14.56 1.42
CA HIS A 627 -22.90 15.17 1.88
C HIS A 627 -24.06 14.18 1.74
N ASP A 628 -24.62 13.78 2.86
CA ASP A 628 -25.79 12.90 2.92
C ASP A 628 -27.06 13.77 2.95
N ILE A 629 -27.91 13.64 1.92
CA ILE A 629 -29.23 14.26 1.84
C ILE A 629 -30.25 13.21 2.24
N THR A 630 -30.42 13.01 3.54
CA THR A 630 -31.25 11.94 4.12
C THR A 630 -32.69 11.96 3.62
N ARG A 631 -33.26 13.16 3.38
CA ARG A 631 -34.61 13.32 2.83
C ARG A 631 -34.82 12.62 1.48
N TRP A 632 -33.76 12.47 0.69
CA TRP A 632 -33.83 11.88 -0.66
C TRP A 632 -33.12 10.52 -0.72
N ASN A 633 -32.65 10.00 0.42
CA ASN A 633 -31.77 8.82 0.47
C ASN A 633 -30.63 8.92 -0.55
N MET A 634 -30.05 10.09 -0.66
CA MET A 634 -29.01 10.42 -1.64
C MET A 634 -27.80 10.98 -0.91
N ASN A 635 -26.64 10.61 -1.38
CA ASN A 635 -25.40 11.27 -1.01
C ASN A 635 -24.51 11.54 -2.22
N TYR A 636 -23.64 12.51 -2.10
CA TYR A 636 -22.66 12.85 -3.12
C TYR A 636 -21.37 13.35 -2.48
N GLY A 637 -20.29 13.24 -3.22
CA GLY A 637 -19.01 13.67 -2.73
C GLY A 637 -17.98 13.86 -3.83
N LEU A 638 -16.88 14.45 -3.38
CA LEU A 638 -15.71 14.71 -4.20
C LEU A 638 -14.46 14.42 -3.38
N SER A 639 -13.46 13.88 -4.03
CA SER A 639 -12.10 13.81 -3.49
C SER A 639 -11.12 14.45 -4.46
N TRP A 640 -10.15 15.14 -3.90
CA TRP A 640 -9.06 15.78 -4.60
C TRP A 640 -7.75 15.48 -3.87
N SER A 641 -6.68 15.21 -4.61
CA SER A 641 -5.36 15.02 -4.02
C SER A 641 -4.27 15.60 -4.92
N GLN A 642 -3.26 16.20 -4.32
CA GLN A 642 -2.07 16.74 -4.98
C GLN A 642 -0.83 16.20 -4.27
N GLU A 643 0.09 15.66 -5.04
CA GLU A 643 1.44 15.31 -4.57
C GLU A 643 2.40 16.50 -4.72
N PHE A 644 3.28 16.67 -3.73
CA PHE A 644 4.34 17.68 -3.76
C PHE A 644 5.65 17.01 -4.16
N SER A 645 5.77 16.62 -5.42
CA SER A 645 6.93 15.88 -5.92
C SER A 645 8.14 16.77 -6.26
N GLY A 646 7.99 18.08 -6.27
CA GLY A 646 9.01 19.02 -6.73
C GLY A 646 10.42 18.76 -6.19
N ASN A 647 11.40 18.59 -7.08
CA ASN A 647 12.79 18.26 -6.81
C ASN A 647 13.04 16.88 -6.16
N SER A 648 12.07 15.97 -6.16
CA SER A 648 12.30 14.58 -5.78
C SER A 648 12.93 13.83 -6.96
N LYS A 649 14.25 13.88 -7.04
CA LYS A 649 15.02 13.23 -8.09
C LYS A 649 15.38 11.80 -7.70
N ARG A 650 15.38 10.92 -8.67
CA ARG A 650 15.83 9.52 -8.56
C ARG A 650 17.10 9.41 -9.36
N TYR A 651 18.18 9.05 -8.69
CA TYR A 651 19.48 8.88 -9.30
C TYR A 651 19.69 7.40 -9.62
N ASP A 652 20.16 7.15 -10.83
CA ASP A 652 20.63 5.83 -11.26
C ASP A 652 22.03 5.98 -11.86
N ILE A 653 22.63 4.90 -12.39
CA ILE A 653 24.03 4.92 -12.83
C ILE A 653 24.26 5.88 -14.00
N ASP A 654 23.31 5.97 -14.92
CA ASP A 654 23.39 6.70 -16.19
C ASP A 654 22.21 7.69 -16.40
N ASP A 655 21.29 7.79 -15.42
CA ASP A 655 20.17 8.72 -15.52
C ASP A 655 19.79 9.40 -14.19
N ILE A 656 19.09 10.52 -14.33
CA ILE A 656 18.42 11.23 -13.24
C ILE A 656 16.96 11.47 -13.63
N GLU A 657 16.03 10.87 -12.90
CA GLU A 657 14.60 10.95 -13.18
C GLU A 657 13.87 11.83 -12.16
N MET A 658 12.93 12.62 -12.61
CA MET A 658 11.96 13.35 -11.79
C MET A 658 10.54 13.02 -12.25
N GLN A 659 9.67 12.69 -11.30
CA GLN A 659 8.26 12.43 -11.57
C GLN A 659 7.39 13.52 -10.98
N THR A 660 6.35 13.91 -11.72
CA THR A 660 5.34 14.86 -11.29
C THR A 660 3.95 14.33 -11.64
N ARG A 661 2.95 14.73 -10.87
CA ARG A 661 1.56 14.32 -11.09
C ARG A 661 0.62 15.51 -10.94
N ASP A 662 -0.29 15.67 -11.89
CA ASP A 662 -1.39 16.63 -11.77
C ASP A 662 -2.28 16.28 -10.57
N PRO A 663 -3.01 17.27 -10.02
CA PRO A 663 -4.04 16.99 -9.02
C PRO A 663 -5.02 15.94 -9.53
N PHE A 664 -5.32 14.94 -8.70
CA PHE A 664 -6.24 13.87 -9.04
C PHE A 664 -7.59 14.12 -8.39
N THR A 665 -8.67 14.06 -9.18
CA THR A 665 -10.02 14.40 -8.70
C THR A 665 -11.02 13.31 -9.07
N ASN A 666 -11.81 12.85 -8.08
CA ASN A 666 -12.91 11.92 -8.26
C ASN A 666 -14.19 12.52 -7.70
N ALA A 667 -15.33 12.13 -8.27
CA ALA A 667 -16.65 12.52 -7.78
C ALA A 667 -17.61 11.34 -7.84
N PHE A 668 -18.62 11.35 -6.97
CA PHE A 668 -19.67 10.35 -7.00
C PHE A 668 -21.04 10.96 -6.61
N VAL A 669 -22.08 10.28 -7.05
CA VAL A 669 -23.46 10.45 -6.60
C VAL A 669 -24.04 9.08 -6.34
N GLU A 670 -24.70 8.90 -5.21
CA GLU A 670 -25.29 7.65 -4.77
C GLU A 670 -26.74 7.88 -4.34
N VAL A 671 -27.63 6.97 -4.72
CA VAL A 671 -29.06 7.01 -4.37
C VAL A 671 -29.49 5.63 -3.89
N ILE A 672 -30.15 5.56 -2.73
CA ILE A 672 -30.73 4.33 -2.21
C ILE A 672 -32.22 4.33 -2.54
N ALA A 673 -32.66 3.30 -3.27
CA ALA A 673 -34.03 3.16 -3.75
C ALA A 673 -34.50 1.69 -3.69
N PHE A 674 -35.75 1.44 -4.04
CA PHE A 674 -36.33 0.11 -4.21
C PHE A 674 -36.05 -0.87 -3.04
N GLY A 675 -36.22 -0.38 -1.79
CA GLY A 675 -36.11 -1.24 -0.60
C GLY A 675 -34.68 -1.60 -0.19
N GLY A 676 -33.72 -0.70 -0.43
CA GLY A 676 -32.32 -0.87 0.02
C GLY A 676 -31.31 -1.09 -1.10
N THR A 677 -31.74 -1.01 -2.37
CA THR A 677 -30.80 -1.07 -3.50
C THR A 677 -30.09 0.28 -3.67
N THR A 678 -28.78 0.26 -3.68
CA THR A 678 -27.92 1.43 -3.89
C THR A 678 -27.51 1.53 -5.35
N PHE A 679 -27.71 2.70 -5.93
CA PHE A 679 -27.22 3.07 -7.27
C PHE A 679 -26.15 4.12 -7.11
N ARG A 680 -24.93 3.80 -7.48
CA ARG A 680 -23.78 4.70 -7.35
C ARG A 680 -23.16 4.97 -8.72
N PHE A 681 -23.12 6.25 -9.08
CA PHE A 681 -22.41 6.73 -10.26
C PHE A 681 -21.11 7.41 -9.81
N GLU A 682 -19.99 7.05 -10.45
CA GLU A 682 -18.66 7.56 -10.12
C GLU A 682 -17.94 8.06 -11.37
N ALA A 683 -17.19 9.14 -11.21
CA ALA A 683 -16.27 9.68 -12.20
C ALA A 683 -14.86 9.71 -11.62
N PHE A 684 -13.98 8.87 -12.14
CA PHE A 684 -12.57 8.80 -11.75
C PHE A 684 -11.71 9.64 -12.67
N SER A 685 -10.73 10.37 -12.08
CA SER A 685 -9.82 11.24 -12.83
C SER A 685 -10.57 12.17 -13.79
N PHE A 686 -11.70 12.76 -13.34
CA PHE A 686 -12.57 13.49 -14.26
C PHE A 686 -11.91 14.76 -14.84
N ASN A 687 -10.82 15.23 -14.21
CA ASN A 687 -9.97 16.30 -14.71
C ASN A 687 -8.86 15.81 -15.66
N ASN A 688 -8.81 14.52 -16.02
CA ASN A 688 -7.79 13.91 -16.86
C ASN A 688 -6.36 14.17 -16.38
N ALA A 689 -6.15 13.97 -15.08
CA ALA A 689 -4.86 14.17 -14.43
C ALA A 689 -3.72 13.43 -15.17
N LYS A 690 -2.63 14.14 -15.45
CA LYS A 690 -1.45 13.59 -16.10
C LYS A 690 -0.43 13.17 -15.07
N PHE A 691 0.33 12.17 -15.45
CA PHE A 691 1.58 11.79 -14.84
C PHE A 691 2.70 12.16 -15.81
N CYS A 692 3.70 12.90 -15.34
CA CYS A 692 4.84 13.32 -16.14
C CYS A 692 6.14 12.79 -15.55
N ARG A 693 7.08 12.47 -16.42
CA ARG A 693 8.44 12.05 -16.11
C ARG A 693 9.40 12.90 -16.92
N GLU A 694 10.32 13.59 -16.28
CA GLU A 694 11.50 14.18 -16.87
C GLU A 694 12.69 13.26 -16.56
N ARG A 695 13.47 12.88 -17.56
CA ARG A 695 14.66 12.06 -17.41
C ARG A 695 15.83 12.71 -18.14
N GLN A 696 16.94 12.82 -17.43
CA GLN A 696 18.22 13.28 -17.95
C GLN A 696 19.10 12.05 -18.09
N ARG A 697 19.44 11.67 -19.33
CA ARG A 697 20.36 10.58 -19.63
C ARG A 697 21.77 11.10 -19.85
N PHE A 698 22.75 10.31 -19.48
CA PHE A 698 24.17 10.66 -19.58
C PHE A 698 24.91 9.61 -20.41
N VAL A 699 25.90 10.07 -21.18
CA VAL A 699 26.85 9.19 -21.87
C VAL A 699 27.76 8.59 -20.80
N GLY A 700 27.64 7.31 -20.53
CA GLY A 700 28.35 6.67 -19.45
C GLY A 700 27.72 6.94 -18.07
N ARG A 701 28.55 7.09 -17.05
CA ARG A 701 28.06 7.33 -15.67
C ARG A 701 27.61 8.77 -15.49
N ILE A 702 26.63 9.01 -14.64
CA ILE A 702 26.20 10.37 -14.27
C ILE A 702 27.35 11.22 -13.69
N SER A 703 28.36 10.58 -13.07
CA SER A 703 29.56 11.24 -12.56
C SER A 703 30.43 11.87 -13.66
N ASP A 704 30.35 11.38 -14.89
CA ASP A 704 31.10 11.91 -16.02
C ASP A 704 30.53 13.26 -16.51
N GLY A 705 29.26 13.52 -16.19
CA GLY A 705 28.57 14.79 -16.43
C GLY A 705 28.32 15.11 -17.90
N ILE A 706 28.44 14.13 -18.80
CA ILE A 706 28.20 14.31 -20.24
C ILE A 706 26.73 14.01 -20.51
N LEU A 707 25.91 15.06 -20.62
CA LEU A 707 24.49 14.93 -20.92
C LEU A 707 24.30 14.40 -22.34
N GLU A 708 23.57 13.30 -22.49
CA GLU A 708 23.19 12.68 -23.75
C GLU A 708 21.89 13.27 -24.27
N GLU A 709 20.84 13.18 -23.45
CA GLU A 709 19.51 13.72 -23.78
C GLU A 709 18.68 14.05 -22.55
N ILE A 710 17.62 14.84 -22.77
CA ILE A 710 16.57 15.12 -21.81
C ILE A 710 15.23 14.68 -22.44
N GLU A 711 14.53 13.78 -21.76
CA GLU A 711 13.21 13.29 -22.12
C GLU A 711 12.15 13.94 -21.24
N ASP A 712 11.08 14.47 -21.83
CA ASP A 712 9.89 14.99 -21.14
C ASP A 712 8.66 14.19 -21.61
N GLN A 713 8.25 13.23 -20.80
CA GLN A 713 7.13 12.35 -21.07
C GLN A 713 5.95 12.66 -20.16
N CYS A 714 4.77 12.87 -20.73
CA CYS A 714 3.51 13.00 -20.01
C CYS A 714 2.44 12.08 -20.56
N GLY A 715 1.69 11.42 -19.68
CA GLY A 715 0.61 10.52 -20.07
C GLY A 715 -0.53 10.47 -19.05
N ASN A 716 -1.65 9.89 -19.46
CA ASN A 716 -2.80 9.60 -18.59
C ASN A 716 -3.67 8.48 -19.15
N SER A 717 -4.49 7.87 -18.27
CA SER A 717 -5.51 6.89 -18.64
C SER A 717 -6.87 7.54 -18.97
N GLY A 718 -6.95 8.87 -18.95
CA GLY A 718 -8.19 9.59 -19.18
C GLY A 718 -9.21 9.46 -18.04
N ARG A 719 -10.42 9.91 -18.31
CA ARG A 719 -11.56 9.81 -17.41
C ARG A 719 -12.20 8.42 -17.51
N ARG A 720 -12.56 7.84 -16.36
CA ARG A 720 -13.37 6.62 -16.28
C ARG A 720 -14.67 6.93 -15.56
N LEU A 721 -15.78 6.48 -16.14
CA LEU A 721 -17.12 6.55 -15.54
C LEU A 721 -17.53 5.15 -15.10
N SER A 722 -18.19 5.04 -13.95
CA SER A 722 -18.66 3.76 -13.42
C SER A 722 -20.09 3.91 -12.89
N LEU A 723 -20.91 2.90 -13.14
CA LEU A 723 -22.19 2.69 -12.47
C LEU A 723 -22.10 1.40 -11.68
N ARG A 724 -22.50 1.48 -10.41
CA ARG A 724 -22.53 0.35 -9.50
C ARG A 724 -23.94 0.22 -8.91
N ILE A 725 -24.43 -1.00 -8.85
CA ILE A 725 -25.74 -1.35 -8.27
C ILE A 725 -25.48 -2.41 -7.22
N SER A 726 -25.79 -2.13 -5.97
CA SER A 726 -25.55 -3.05 -4.85
C SER A 726 -26.77 -3.10 -3.93
N GLY A 727 -26.88 -4.19 -3.17
CA GLY A 727 -27.97 -4.38 -2.21
C GLY A 727 -27.81 -5.66 -1.42
N THR A 728 -28.75 -5.90 -0.49
CA THR A 728 -28.79 -7.05 0.40
C THR A 728 -30.17 -7.69 0.39
N PHE A 729 -30.23 -9.03 0.64
CA PHE A 729 -31.46 -9.82 0.79
C PHE A 729 -31.44 -10.62 2.09
#